data_f83a3275a534940ea69fc7380c769674
#
_entry.id   f83a3275a534940ea69fc7380c769674
#
_cell.length_a   1.000
_cell.length_b   1.000
_cell.length_c   1.000
_cell.angle_alpha   90.00
_cell.angle_beta   90.00
_cell.angle_gamma   90.00
#
_symmetry.space_group_name_H-M   'P 1'
#
loop_
_entity.id
_entity.type
_entity.pdbx_description
1 polymer ?
#
loop_
_entity_poly.entity_id
_entity_poly.type
_entity_poly.pdbx_seq_one_letter_code
_entity_poly.pdbx_strand_id
1 'polypeptide(L)'
;MPRIWPIISGYAALAAVTVNAQAPRESRLTSARASQVADSILRLMTLEEKIGQLNQLPGMGTQTGPRVPEGGEALVRSGGVGSFLGIFGVEYTRGLQRIATRESRLKIPLLFANDVIHGFRTIYPVSIAEAASFDSARVEASARQSAVEATAHGLHWTFAPMVDIARDPRWGRIVEGAGEDPWLGSVMAAARVRGFQGGDHGLGLGAPDAMLATAKHFAAYGGAEGGRDYNSVELTERTLWETYLPPYEAAVKAGVATVMSSFNDIGGIPAHSSEWLLGDVLRARWGFKGAVVSDWGGIGELIPHRVAANKRDAGILALRAGVDIDMSDAVYADNMAAAVRAGQIPIALIDSSVRRMLRLKYALGLFDDPFRFNDVARERRYTLAPEHLAAARIAAREGIVLLKNANKTLPFRKNLRTIAVIGPLADDARAALGGWAADGRPEEAISVLAGIRAALGPSTRIIQVRGAPVDTADTSGFAAARNAASEADAVVLVIGEREDMTGEASNRASIELPGSQRDLALAVIRAARQSPGGENKPVVAVLMNGRPLAVPELAREAPALVESWFLGNQHGTAVADVLFGDYNPGGKLPVTFPRATGQIPIYYNHRSTGRPPDSANHYTSKYLDLPWTPLFPFGYGLSYTTFAYTNLRASAATIRAGDPLVVSVDVRNSGDRAGDEVVQLYIRDDVASVAEPVKALKGFRRITLKPGETRTVTFRIGPDALALYDRRMRRVVEPGTFTLFAGTSSDDVLTAHVDVTGDTLVLAPPTPRFR
;
A
#
# COMPACT_ATOMS: atom_id res chain seq x y z
N MET A 1 -51.64 17.33 -60.43
CA MET A 1 -52.27 16.41 -59.47
C MET A 1 -51.20 15.93 -58.47
N PRO A 2 -51.16 16.41 -57.25
CA PRO A 2 -50.18 15.97 -56.24
C PRO A 2 -50.77 14.76 -55.49
N ARG A 3 -49.90 13.75 -55.27
CA ARG A 3 -50.22 12.56 -54.46
C ARG A 3 -49.94 12.85 -52.96
N ILE A 4 -50.92 12.65 -52.13
CA ILE A 4 -50.94 12.75 -50.70
C ILE A 4 -50.34 11.42 -50.12
N TRP A 5 -49.37 11.53 -49.25
CA TRP A 5 -48.88 10.40 -48.42
C TRP A 5 -49.47 10.54 -47.01
N PRO A 6 -49.90 9.44 -46.38
CA PRO A 6 -50.42 9.47 -45.02
C PRO A 6 -49.27 9.40 -43.98
N ILE A 7 -49.44 10.23 -42.95
CA ILE A 7 -48.65 10.23 -41.72
C ILE A 7 -49.00 9.01 -40.89
N ILE A 8 -48.06 8.11 -40.67
CA ILE A 8 -48.17 7.00 -39.70
C ILE A 8 -47.61 7.46 -38.38
N SER A 9 -48.49 7.68 -37.38
CA SER A 9 -48.12 7.91 -35.99
C SER A 9 -47.64 6.60 -35.36
N GLY A 10 -46.36 6.47 -35.13
CA GLY A 10 -45.77 5.36 -34.37
C GLY A 10 -45.89 5.63 -32.87
N TYR A 11 -46.68 4.87 -32.18
CA TYR A 11 -46.63 4.76 -30.72
C TYR A 11 -45.35 4.02 -30.31
N ALA A 12 -44.42 4.72 -29.67
CA ALA A 12 -43.29 4.08 -29.02
C ALA A 12 -43.78 3.44 -27.70
N ALA A 13 -43.87 2.12 -27.68
CA ALA A 13 -44.06 1.36 -26.45
C ALA A 13 -42.80 1.42 -25.63
N LEU A 14 -42.78 2.12 -24.48
CA LEU A 14 -41.76 1.98 -23.45
C LEU A 14 -41.83 0.56 -22.87
N ALA A 15 -40.94 -0.30 -23.26
CA ALA A 15 -40.69 -1.55 -22.56
C ALA A 15 -40.05 -1.23 -21.22
N ALA A 16 -40.79 -1.38 -20.13
CA ALA A 16 -40.28 -1.35 -18.78
C ALA A 16 -39.32 -2.55 -18.63
N VAL A 17 -38.00 -2.29 -18.63
CA VAL A 17 -37.02 -3.28 -18.24
C VAL A 17 -37.15 -3.45 -16.72
N THR A 18 -37.87 -4.50 -16.32
CA THR A 18 -37.81 -4.98 -14.93
C THR A 18 -36.41 -5.47 -14.66
N VAL A 19 -35.60 -4.63 -14.00
CA VAL A 19 -34.33 -5.09 -13.39
C VAL A 19 -34.76 -6.03 -12.28
N ASN A 20 -34.68 -7.33 -12.55
CA ASN A 20 -34.71 -8.35 -11.51
C ASN A 20 -33.52 -8.06 -10.59
N ALA A 21 -33.76 -7.49 -9.42
CA ALA A 21 -32.79 -7.40 -8.35
C ALA A 21 -32.44 -8.86 -7.95
N GLN A 22 -31.38 -9.40 -8.54
CA GLN A 22 -30.81 -10.65 -8.04
C GLN A 22 -30.46 -10.43 -6.58
N ALA A 23 -30.90 -11.35 -5.71
CA ALA A 23 -30.48 -11.36 -4.31
C ALA A 23 -28.95 -11.21 -4.25
N PRO A 24 -28.41 -10.41 -3.32
CA PRO A 24 -26.97 -10.18 -3.23
C PRO A 24 -26.26 -11.54 -3.15
N ARG A 25 -25.31 -11.79 -4.05
CA ARG A 25 -24.51 -13.03 -4.03
C ARG A 25 -23.79 -13.10 -2.71
N GLU A 26 -24.04 -14.17 -1.95
CA GLU A 26 -23.36 -14.42 -0.66
C GLU A 26 -21.92 -14.88 -0.93
N SER A 27 -20.94 -14.32 -0.19
CA SER A 27 -19.56 -14.78 -0.26
C SER A 27 -19.44 -16.24 0.20
N ARG A 28 -18.67 -17.05 -0.51
CA ARG A 28 -18.38 -18.44 -0.11
C ARG A 28 -17.89 -18.53 1.33
N LEU A 29 -17.11 -17.56 1.79
CA LEU A 29 -16.54 -17.53 3.15
C LEU A 29 -17.62 -17.41 4.24
N THR A 30 -18.66 -16.63 3.99
CA THR A 30 -19.71 -16.35 5.01
C THR A 30 -20.98 -17.19 4.82
N SER A 31 -21.02 -18.02 3.77
CA SER A 31 -22.18 -18.81 3.42
C SER A 31 -22.60 -19.80 4.50
N ALA A 32 -23.88 -20.10 4.58
CA ALA A 32 -24.43 -21.14 5.47
C ALA A 32 -23.77 -22.50 5.17
N ARG A 33 -23.47 -22.79 3.89
CA ARG A 33 -22.82 -24.02 3.49
C ARG A 33 -21.38 -24.13 4.03
N ALA A 34 -20.62 -23.03 4.06
CA ALA A 34 -19.28 -23.01 4.66
C ALA A 34 -19.33 -23.40 6.14
N SER A 35 -20.31 -22.86 6.86
CA SER A 35 -20.52 -23.18 8.27
C SER A 35 -20.90 -24.66 8.48
N GLN A 36 -21.82 -25.19 7.66
CA GLN A 36 -22.22 -26.59 7.73
C GLN A 36 -21.05 -27.57 7.48
N VAL A 37 -20.21 -27.29 6.46
CA VAL A 37 -19.04 -28.11 6.14
C VAL A 37 -18.01 -28.04 7.28
N ALA A 38 -17.70 -26.83 7.76
CA ALA A 38 -16.78 -26.65 8.87
C ALA A 38 -17.25 -27.38 10.15
N ASP A 39 -18.52 -27.26 10.52
CA ASP A 39 -19.09 -27.94 11.69
C ASP A 39 -19.09 -29.47 11.54
N SER A 40 -19.32 -29.97 10.34
CA SER A 40 -19.30 -31.43 10.09
C SER A 40 -17.91 -32.02 10.28
N ILE A 41 -16.86 -31.33 9.79
CA ILE A 41 -15.47 -31.74 9.95
C ILE A 41 -15.05 -31.61 11.42
N LEU A 42 -15.37 -30.47 12.04
CA LEU A 42 -15.00 -30.15 13.42
C LEU A 42 -15.46 -31.23 14.42
N ARG A 43 -16.64 -31.82 14.23
CA ARG A 43 -17.17 -32.91 15.08
C ARG A 43 -16.35 -34.21 15.00
N LEU A 44 -15.59 -34.40 13.91
CA LEU A 44 -14.78 -35.59 13.70
C LEU A 44 -13.34 -35.45 14.24
N MET A 45 -12.92 -34.20 14.57
CA MET A 45 -11.55 -33.89 14.94
C MET A 45 -11.24 -34.22 16.40
N THR A 46 -10.06 -34.78 16.64
CA THR A 46 -9.45 -34.80 17.95
C THR A 46 -8.98 -33.41 18.36
N LEU A 47 -8.64 -33.23 19.64
CA LEU A 47 -8.11 -31.96 20.13
C LEU A 47 -6.80 -31.59 19.46
N GLU A 48 -5.92 -32.56 19.25
CA GLU A 48 -4.62 -32.39 18.57
C GLU A 48 -4.80 -31.98 17.12
N GLU A 49 -5.71 -32.62 16.38
CA GLU A 49 -6.02 -32.22 15.01
C GLU A 49 -6.64 -30.84 14.90
N LYS A 50 -7.46 -30.43 15.88
CA LYS A 50 -8.01 -29.06 15.98
C LYS A 50 -6.88 -28.06 16.11
N ILE A 51 -5.97 -28.28 17.05
CA ILE A 51 -4.82 -27.41 17.29
C ILE A 51 -3.89 -27.39 16.07
N GLY A 52 -3.67 -28.55 15.42
CA GLY A 52 -2.90 -28.65 14.21
C GLY A 52 -3.41 -27.75 13.08
N GLN A 53 -4.74 -27.57 12.94
CA GLN A 53 -5.28 -26.64 11.93
C GLN A 53 -4.92 -25.16 12.21
N LEU A 54 -4.60 -24.83 13.45
CA LEU A 54 -4.23 -23.46 13.85
C LEU A 54 -2.71 -23.21 13.80
N ASN A 55 -1.94 -24.25 13.49
CA ASN A 55 -0.48 -24.20 13.39
C ASN A 55 -0.05 -23.88 11.95
N GLN A 56 0.71 -22.81 11.76
CA GLN A 56 1.34 -22.46 10.50
C GLN A 56 2.87 -22.60 10.62
N LEU A 57 3.46 -23.44 9.79
CA LEU A 57 4.91 -23.66 9.76
C LEU A 57 5.58 -22.83 8.65
N PRO A 58 6.79 -22.29 8.91
CA PRO A 58 7.58 -21.67 7.87
C PRO A 58 8.17 -22.73 6.95
N GLY A 59 8.27 -22.45 5.65
CA GLY A 59 9.12 -23.14 4.73
C GLY A 59 10.59 -22.78 4.97
N MET A 60 11.49 -23.73 4.84
CA MET A 60 12.92 -23.43 4.87
C MET A 60 13.34 -22.98 3.46
N GLY A 61 13.44 -21.64 3.26
CA GLY A 61 14.02 -21.06 2.06
C GLY A 61 15.47 -21.45 1.93
N THR A 62 15.84 -22.10 0.82
CA THR A 62 17.24 -22.34 0.44
C THR A 62 17.45 -21.75 -0.94
N GLN A 63 18.71 -21.52 -1.33
CA GLN A 63 19.06 -21.11 -2.70
C GLN A 63 18.56 -22.10 -3.77
N THR A 64 18.12 -23.29 -3.36
CA THR A 64 17.62 -24.37 -4.23
C THR A 64 16.11 -24.53 -4.21
N GLY A 65 15.37 -23.58 -3.63
CA GLY A 65 13.89 -23.60 -3.51
C GLY A 65 13.40 -23.91 -2.10
N PRO A 66 12.08 -23.70 -1.85
CA PRO A 66 11.48 -23.86 -0.54
C PRO A 66 11.44 -25.33 -0.12
N ARG A 67 11.79 -25.63 1.13
CA ARG A 67 11.71 -26.97 1.72
C ARG A 67 10.84 -26.95 2.97
N VAL A 68 10.13 -28.06 3.20
CA VAL A 68 9.42 -28.30 4.48
C VAL A 68 10.45 -28.48 5.61
N PRO A 69 10.21 -27.92 6.81
CA PRO A 69 11.03 -28.20 7.98
C PRO A 69 11.15 -29.70 8.23
N GLU A 70 12.25 -30.11 8.85
CA GLU A 70 12.43 -31.50 9.27
C GLU A 70 11.22 -31.96 10.10
N GLY A 71 10.67 -33.13 9.79
CA GLY A 71 9.43 -33.63 10.43
C GLY A 71 8.12 -33.04 9.89
N GLY A 72 8.15 -32.02 9.01
CA GLY A 72 6.95 -31.35 8.51
C GLY A 72 5.97 -32.28 7.80
N GLU A 73 6.46 -33.22 6.96
CA GLU A 73 5.57 -34.23 6.34
C GLU A 73 4.89 -35.15 7.37
N ALA A 74 5.58 -35.50 8.45
CA ALA A 74 4.99 -36.30 9.53
C ALA A 74 3.87 -35.53 10.23
N LEU A 75 4.04 -34.23 10.44
CA LEU A 75 2.99 -33.34 10.97
C LEU A 75 1.81 -33.22 10.00
N VAL A 76 2.04 -33.20 8.68
CA VAL A 76 0.94 -33.25 7.69
C VAL A 76 0.17 -34.56 7.81
N ARG A 77 0.85 -35.71 7.91
CA ARG A 77 0.21 -37.04 8.06
C ARG A 77 -0.60 -37.15 9.35
N SER A 78 -0.11 -36.59 10.44
CA SER A 78 -0.82 -36.60 11.74
C SER A 78 -1.93 -35.57 11.85
N GLY A 79 -2.05 -34.64 10.91
CA GLY A 79 -2.97 -33.49 10.99
C GLY A 79 -2.48 -32.39 11.94
N GLY A 80 -1.19 -32.35 12.30
CA GLY A 80 -0.57 -31.40 13.22
C GLY A 80 -0.20 -30.03 12.60
N VAL A 81 -0.56 -29.81 11.32
CA VAL A 81 -0.32 -28.53 10.63
C VAL A 81 -1.48 -28.20 9.71
N GLY A 82 -1.91 -26.95 9.69
CA GLY A 82 -3.02 -26.44 8.85
C GLY A 82 -2.58 -25.66 7.64
N SER A 83 -1.41 -25.00 7.70
CA SER A 83 -0.88 -24.15 6.64
C SER A 83 0.65 -24.05 6.69
N PHE A 84 1.23 -23.63 5.55
CA PHE A 84 2.65 -23.33 5.41
C PHE A 84 2.84 -21.91 4.89
N LEU A 85 3.90 -21.23 5.33
CA LEU A 85 4.39 -19.96 4.82
C LEU A 85 5.66 -20.20 4.00
N GLY A 86 5.77 -19.59 2.80
CA GLY A 86 6.99 -19.63 1.98
C GLY A 86 7.17 -20.95 1.20
N ILE A 87 6.12 -21.76 1.07
CA ILE A 87 6.10 -22.99 0.26
C ILE A 87 5.30 -22.72 -1.01
N PHE A 88 5.94 -22.83 -2.17
CA PHE A 88 5.34 -22.60 -3.49
C PHE A 88 5.95 -23.51 -4.58
N GLY A 89 5.41 -23.42 -5.80
CA GLY A 89 5.71 -24.31 -6.92
C GLY A 89 4.73 -25.49 -6.98
N VAL A 90 4.16 -25.69 -8.18
CA VAL A 90 3.05 -26.63 -8.39
C VAL A 90 3.36 -28.04 -7.94
N GLU A 91 4.53 -28.56 -8.29
CA GLU A 91 4.88 -29.96 -7.96
C GLU A 91 5.07 -30.15 -6.47
N TYR A 92 5.69 -29.18 -5.79
CA TYR A 92 5.99 -29.24 -4.38
C TYR A 92 4.73 -29.12 -3.53
N THR A 93 3.90 -28.10 -3.80
CA THR A 93 2.62 -27.92 -3.11
C THR A 93 1.67 -29.09 -3.37
N ARG A 94 1.67 -29.66 -4.59
CA ARG A 94 0.91 -30.87 -4.92
C ARG A 94 1.37 -32.06 -4.09
N GLY A 95 2.67 -32.22 -3.88
CA GLY A 95 3.24 -33.30 -3.05
C GLY A 95 2.69 -33.28 -1.63
N LEU A 96 2.78 -32.13 -0.96
CA LEU A 96 2.26 -31.93 0.40
C LEU A 96 0.73 -32.07 0.47
N GLN A 97 0.03 -31.50 -0.51
CA GLN A 97 -1.43 -31.61 -0.58
C GLN A 97 -1.89 -33.08 -0.73
N ARG A 98 -1.12 -33.89 -1.49
CA ARG A 98 -1.38 -35.33 -1.60
C ARG A 98 -1.23 -36.05 -0.25
N ILE A 99 -0.18 -35.74 0.52
CA ILE A 99 0.01 -36.30 1.86
C ILE A 99 -1.20 -35.91 2.75
N ALA A 100 -1.56 -34.62 2.79
CA ALA A 100 -2.68 -34.13 3.58
C ALA A 100 -4.01 -34.82 3.24
N THR A 101 -4.30 -35.00 1.93
CA THR A 101 -5.62 -35.45 1.46
C THR A 101 -5.74 -36.95 1.26
N ARG A 102 -4.63 -37.71 1.23
CA ARG A 102 -4.65 -39.16 1.05
C ARG A 102 -4.13 -39.95 2.23
N GLU A 103 -3.14 -39.39 2.97
CA GLU A 103 -2.42 -40.13 4.00
C GLU A 103 -2.85 -39.66 5.43
N SER A 104 -3.42 -38.46 5.62
CA SER A 104 -3.97 -38.05 6.90
C SER A 104 -5.37 -38.63 7.16
N ARG A 105 -5.75 -38.76 8.43
CA ARG A 105 -7.01 -39.37 8.87
C ARG A 105 -8.25 -38.63 8.35
N LEU A 106 -8.27 -37.29 8.43
CA LEU A 106 -9.43 -36.46 8.06
C LEU A 106 -9.37 -35.91 6.65
N LYS A 107 -8.26 -36.08 5.96
CA LYS A 107 -8.07 -35.64 4.58
C LYS A 107 -8.31 -34.14 4.36
N ILE A 108 -8.00 -33.31 5.37
CA ILE A 108 -8.18 -31.86 5.31
C ILE A 108 -7.04 -31.26 4.47
N PRO A 109 -7.35 -30.48 3.41
CA PRO A 109 -6.32 -29.85 2.58
C PRO A 109 -5.54 -28.79 3.34
N LEU A 110 -4.30 -28.52 2.92
CA LEU A 110 -3.43 -27.48 3.46
C LEU A 110 -3.71 -26.12 2.79
N LEU A 111 -3.32 -25.03 3.47
CA LEU A 111 -3.12 -23.71 2.85
C LEU A 111 -1.62 -23.46 2.64
N PHE A 112 -1.28 -22.82 1.54
CA PHE A 112 0.07 -22.33 1.23
C PHE A 112 0.03 -20.82 1.13
N ALA A 113 0.83 -20.14 1.93
CA ALA A 113 0.89 -18.70 2.04
C ALA A 113 2.26 -18.14 1.64
N ASN A 114 2.29 -16.87 1.21
CA ASN A 114 3.52 -16.12 1.01
C ASN A 114 3.23 -14.61 1.09
N ASP A 115 4.27 -13.80 1.25
CA ASP A 115 4.21 -12.35 1.18
C ASP A 115 4.23 -11.86 -0.28
N VAL A 116 3.07 -11.92 -0.95
CA VAL A 116 2.89 -11.41 -2.30
C VAL A 116 2.44 -9.94 -2.19
N ILE A 117 3.36 -9.07 -1.73
CA ILE A 117 3.01 -7.68 -1.36
C ILE A 117 2.83 -6.80 -2.59
N HIS A 118 3.76 -6.88 -3.55
CA HIS A 118 3.70 -6.12 -4.80
C HIS A 118 4.13 -6.96 -6.02
N GLY A 119 3.73 -8.21 -6.05
CA GLY A 119 4.03 -9.17 -7.10
C GLY A 119 4.55 -10.48 -6.55
N PHE A 120 4.63 -11.50 -7.41
CA PHE A 120 5.20 -12.80 -7.05
C PHE A 120 6.50 -13.07 -7.80
N ARG A 121 6.44 -13.37 -9.11
CA ARG A 121 7.59 -13.46 -10.01
C ARG A 121 7.69 -12.19 -10.86
N THR A 122 6.56 -11.74 -11.40
CA THR A 122 6.42 -10.39 -11.94
C THR A 122 6.29 -9.42 -10.77
N ILE A 123 7.31 -8.58 -10.58
CA ILE A 123 7.35 -7.60 -9.50
C ILE A 123 6.87 -6.25 -10.01
N TYR A 124 5.82 -5.74 -9.39
CA TYR A 124 5.24 -4.42 -9.59
C TYR A 124 5.97 -3.38 -8.73
N PRO A 125 5.68 -2.08 -8.88
CA PRO A 125 6.20 -1.08 -7.97
C PRO A 125 5.86 -1.38 -6.51
N VAL A 126 6.74 -1.01 -5.60
CA VAL A 126 6.44 -1.06 -4.16
C VAL A 126 5.18 -0.27 -3.83
N SER A 127 4.51 -0.61 -2.74
CA SER A 127 3.17 -0.10 -2.43
C SER A 127 3.07 1.42 -2.37
N ILE A 128 4.09 2.10 -1.84
CA ILE A 128 4.13 3.57 -1.79
C ILE A 128 4.22 4.19 -3.20
N ALA A 129 4.93 3.53 -4.13
CA ALA A 129 5.01 3.96 -5.52
C ALA A 129 3.67 3.74 -6.27
N GLU A 130 2.99 2.62 -6.02
CA GLU A 130 1.64 2.42 -6.58
C GLU A 130 0.64 3.45 -6.02
N ALA A 131 0.74 3.79 -4.73
CA ALA A 131 -0.09 4.84 -4.12
C ALA A 131 0.16 6.22 -4.75
N ALA A 132 1.40 6.50 -5.20
CA ALA A 132 1.74 7.73 -5.91
C ALA A 132 1.01 7.90 -7.25
N SER A 133 0.47 6.82 -7.83
CA SER A 133 -0.39 6.91 -9.00
C SER A 133 -1.74 7.57 -8.72
N PHE A 134 -2.23 7.54 -7.48
CA PHE A 134 -3.61 7.90 -7.10
C PHE A 134 -4.65 7.24 -8.02
N ASP A 135 -4.38 6.00 -8.44
CA ASP A 135 -5.27 5.20 -9.30
C ASP A 135 -5.59 3.85 -8.64
N SER A 136 -6.72 3.78 -7.96
CA SER A 136 -7.17 2.57 -7.27
C SER A 136 -7.49 1.42 -8.23
N ALA A 137 -7.89 1.72 -9.48
CA ALA A 137 -8.15 0.69 -10.49
C ALA A 137 -6.84 0.04 -10.95
N ARG A 138 -5.76 0.82 -11.06
CA ARG A 138 -4.43 0.31 -11.36
C ARG A 138 -3.93 -0.60 -10.24
N VAL A 139 -4.05 -0.15 -8.99
CA VAL A 139 -3.65 -0.93 -7.80
C VAL A 139 -4.45 -2.24 -7.69
N GLU A 140 -5.76 -2.21 -7.96
CA GLU A 140 -6.59 -3.41 -8.01
C GLU A 140 -6.14 -4.38 -9.12
N ALA A 141 -5.81 -3.85 -10.31
CA ALA A 141 -5.32 -4.66 -11.43
C ALA A 141 -3.96 -5.30 -11.14
N SER A 142 -3.00 -4.57 -10.52
CA SER A 142 -1.70 -5.11 -10.12
C SER A 142 -1.86 -6.23 -9.09
N ALA A 143 -2.69 -6.04 -8.06
CA ALA A 143 -2.99 -7.07 -7.07
C ALA A 143 -3.68 -8.29 -7.69
N ARG A 144 -4.58 -8.08 -8.67
CA ARG A 144 -5.24 -9.15 -9.40
C ARG A 144 -4.27 -10.01 -10.20
N GLN A 145 -3.36 -9.37 -10.94
CA GLN A 145 -2.36 -10.09 -11.73
C GLN A 145 -1.34 -10.81 -10.83
N SER A 146 -0.97 -10.20 -9.71
CA SER A 146 -0.14 -10.87 -8.69
C SER A 146 -0.82 -12.13 -8.15
N ALA A 147 -2.14 -12.08 -7.89
CA ALA A 147 -2.91 -13.26 -7.47
C ALA A 147 -2.97 -14.34 -8.56
N VAL A 148 -3.17 -13.97 -9.82
CA VAL A 148 -3.19 -14.89 -10.96
C VAL A 148 -1.87 -15.67 -11.06
N GLU A 149 -0.74 -14.97 -10.97
CA GLU A 149 0.59 -15.56 -11.04
C GLU A 149 0.90 -16.41 -9.80
N ALA A 150 0.68 -15.87 -8.59
CA ALA A 150 0.96 -16.58 -7.34
C ALA A 150 0.11 -17.86 -7.18
N THR A 151 -1.18 -17.80 -7.54
CA THR A 151 -2.04 -19.00 -7.50
C THR A 151 -1.65 -20.03 -8.55
N ALA A 152 -1.09 -19.63 -9.68
CA ALA A 152 -0.54 -20.55 -10.67
C ALA A 152 0.68 -21.31 -10.13
N HIS A 153 1.38 -20.78 -9.13
CA HIS A 153 2.47 -21.42 -8.40
C HIS A 153 2.01 -22.19 -7.14
N GLY A 154 0.71 -22.44 -7.01
CA GLY A 154 0.14 -23.26 -5.92
C GLY A 154 -0.08 -22.50 -4.62
N LEU A 155 0.01 -21.17 -4.59
CA LEU A 155 -0.30 -20.36 -3.44
C LEU A 155 -1.81 -20.13 -3.29
N HIS A 156 -2.25 -20.06 -2.04
CA HIS A 156 -3.66 -19.92 -1.67
C HIS A 156 -3.94 -18.60 -0.94
N TRP A 157 -2.92 -18.01 -0.29
CA TRP A 157 -3.04 -16.98 0.69
C TRP A 157 -1.85 -16.02 0.63
N THR A 158 -2.14 -14.71 0.66
CA THR A 158 -1.09 -13.68 0.76
C THR A 158 -1.20 -12.89 2.05
N PHE A 159 -0.04 -12.52 2.62
CA PHE A 159 0.05 -11.57 3.72
C PHE A 159 0.16 -10.13 3.20
N ALA A 160 -0.80 -9.78 2.36
CA ALA A 160 -1.04 -8.46 1.78
C ALA A 160 -2.54 -8.20 1.64
N PRO A 161 -2.98 -6.93 1.69
CA PRO A 161 -2.20 -5.69 1.73
C PRO A 161 -1.68 -5.30 3.11
N MET A 162 -0.49 -4.68 3.14
CA MET A 162 -0.07 -3.87 4.28
C MET A 162 -0.80 -2.52 4.19
N VAL A 163 -1.51 -2.14 5.25
CA VAL A 163 -2.41 -0.98 5.26
C VAL A 163 -2.11 0.02 6.39
N ASP A 164 -0.96 -0.13 7.04
CA ASP A 164 -0.51 0.80 8.07
C ASP A 164 -0.30 2.20 7.49
N ILE A 165 -0.79 3.21 8.21
CA ILE A 165 -0.50 4.61 7.93
C ILE A 165 0.84 4.96 8.58
N ALA A 166 1.75 5.55 7.81
CA ALA A 166 3.09 5.92 8.27
C ALA A 166 3.30 7.44 8.18
N ARG A 167 3.56 8.08 9.32
CA ARG A 167 3.84 9.51 9.44
C ARG A 167 5.28 9.82 9.87
N ASP A 168 6.05 8.78 10.11
CA ASP A 168 7.49 8.88 10.43
C ASP A 168 8.30 8.14 9.36
N PRO A 169 8.97 8.86 8.44
CA PRO A 169 9.74 8.24 7.38
C PRO A 169 11.03 7.54 7.86
N ARG A 170 11.37 7.63 9.14
CA ARG A 170 12.45 6.82 9.73
C ARG A 170 12.06 5.35 9.80
N TRP A 171 10.77 5.05 9.89
CA TRP A 171 10.26 3.68 9.85
C TRP A 171 10.47 3.03 8.48
N GLY A 172 11.19 1.90 8.46
CA GLY A 172 11.57 1.23 7.21
C GLY A 172 10.38 0.71 6.43
N ARG A 173 9.33 0.25 7.11
CA ARG A 173 8.14 -0.35 6.48
C ARG A 173 7.19 0.67 5.84
N ILE A 174 7.47 1.97 5.88
CA ILE A 174 6.71 2.98 5.14
C ILE A 174 6.58 2.64 3.64
N VAL A 175 7.57 1.96 3.06
CA VAL A 175 7.60 1.52 1.66
C VAL A 175 6.49 0.53 1.32
N GLU A 176 5.99 -0.23 2.31
CA GLU A 176 5.01 -1.30 2.12
C GLU A 176 3.56 -0.77 2.07
N GLY A 177 3.31 0.44 2.58
CA GLY A 177 2.00 1.04 2.73
C GLY A 177 1.65 2.08 1.66
N ALA A 178 0.56 2.83 1.88
CA ALA A 178 0.07 3.87 1.00
C ALA A 178 0.42 5.29 1.48
N GLY A 179 1.39 5.43 2.40
CA GLY A 179 1.87 6.72 2.91
C GLY A 179 1.13 7.21 4.16
N GLU A 180 0.93 8.54 4.26
CA GLU A 180 0.52 9.20 5.52
C GLU A 180 -0.99 9.45 5.67
N ASP A 181 -1.76 9.31 4.57
CA ASP A 181 -3.16 9.73 4.53
C ASP A 181 -4.14 8.56 4.72
N PRO A 182 -5.05 8.63 5.72
CA PRO A 182 -6.00 7.54 6.00
C PRO A 182 -7.05 7.33 4.90
N TRP A 183 -7.43 8.37 4.14
CA TRP A 183 -8.38 8.23 3.04
C TRP A 183 -7.74 7.51 1.84
N LEU A 184 -6.56 7.98 1.40
CA LEU A 184 -5.79 7.31 0.35
C LEU A 184 -5.50 5.86 0.74
N GLY A 185 -5.01 5.64 1.97
CA GLY A 185 -4.75 4.30 2.53
C GLY A 185 -5.98 3.41 2.49
N SER A 186 -7.17 3.93 2.85
CA SER A 186 -8.43 3.19 2.82
C SER A 186 -8.84 2.78 1.40
N VAL A 187 -8.70 3.70 0.44
CA VAL A 187 -9.03 3.43 -0.97
C VAL A 187 -8.11 2.36 -1.55
N MET A 188 -6.79 2.47 -1.29
CA MET A 188 -5.81 1.51 -1.77
C MET A 188 -5.93 0.14 -1.09
N ALA A 189 -6.22 0.10 0.22
CA ALA A 189 -6.50 -1.13 0.96
C ALA A 189 -7.67 -1.92 0.35
N ALA A 190 -8.79 -1.26 0.12
CA ALA A 190 -9.97 -1.89 -0.49
C ALA A 190 -9.68 -2.39 -1.91
N ALA A 191 -8.96 -1.61 -2.73
CA ALA A 191 -8.58 -1.99 -4.09
C ALA A 191 -7.70 -3.27 -4.11
N ARG A 192 -6.69 -3.35 -3.25
CA ARG A 192 -5.82 -4.53 -3.16
C ARG A 192 -6.58 -5.77 -2.70
N VAL A 193 -7.47 -5.65 -1.70
CA VAL A 193 -8.32 -6.76 -1.25
C VAL A 193 -9.17 -7.29 -2.40
N ARG A 194 -9.83 -6.40 -3.17
CA ARG A 194 -10.62 -6.80 -4.34
C ARG A 194 -9.76 -7.47 -5.41
N GLY A 195 -8.57 -6.91 -5.67
CA GLY A 195 -7.63 -7.48 -6.63
C GLY A 195 -7.22 -8.90 -6.26
N PHE A 196 -6.71 -9.13 -5.07
CA PHE A 196 -6.28 -10.47 -4.62
C PHE A 196 -7.44 -11.46 -4.55
N GLN A 197 -8.61 -11.06 -4.07
CA GLN A 197 -9.75 -11.95 -3.86
C GLN A 197 -10.69 -12.05 -5.07
N GLY A 198 -10.40 -11.31 -6.16
CA GLY A 198 -11.16 -11.40 -7.43
C GLY A 198 -12.53 -10.72 -7.39
N GLY A 199 -12.71 -9.68 -6.56
CA GLY A 199 -13.91 -8.86 -6.51
C GLY A 199 -14.33 -8.41 -5.12
N ASP A 200 -15.38 -7.61 -5.07
CA ASP A 200 -15.93 -7.05 -3.83
C ASP A 200 -16.47 -8.14 -2.89
N HIS A 201 -16.39 -7.86 -1.59
CA HIS A 201 -16.93 -8.71 -0.52
C HIS A 201 -16.45 -10.16 -0.55
N GLY A 202 -15.30 -10.44 -1.19
CA GLY A 202 -14.78 -11.80 -1.34
C GLY A 202 -15.62 -12.69 -2.27
N LEU A 203 -16.43 -12.11 -3.14
CA LEU A 203 -17.29 -12.85 -4.08
C LEU A 203 -16.50 -13.65 -5.12
N GLY A 204 -15.25 -13.25 -5.40
CA GLY A 204 -14.35 -13.95 -6.31
C GLY A 204 -13.65 -15.16 -5.69
N LEU A 205 -13.67 -15.31 -4.36
CA LEU A 205 -13.09 -16.48 -3.69
C LEU A 205 -13.77 -17.76 -4.23
N GLY A 206 -12.97 -18.77 -4.54
CA GLY A 206 -13.43 -19.97 -5.22
C GLY A 206 -13.11 -20.01 -6.72
N ALA A 207 -12.72 -18.90 -7.33
CA ALA A 207 -12.04 -18.92 -8.63
C ALA A 207 -10.60 -19.46 -8.48
N PRO A 208 -10.05 -20.19 -9.47
CA PRO A 208 -8.73 -20.82 -9.35
C PRO A 208 -7.56 -19.81 -9.40
N ASP A 209 -7.86 -18.57 -9.65
CA ASP A 209 -6.92 -17.45 -9.77
C ASP A 209 -7.09 -16.39 -8.68
N ALA A 210 -8.01 -16.60 -7.72
CA ALA A 210 -8.21 -15.76 -6.53
C ALA A 210 -7.53 -16.39 -5.31
N MET A 211 -6.99 -15.56 -4.42
CA MET A 211 -6.33 -15.97 -3.19
C MET A 211 -6.84 -15.18 -1.98
N LEU A 212 -6.68 -15.72 -0.78
CA LEU A 212 -7.01 -15.02 0.46
C LEU A 212 -6.07 -13.82 0.63
N ALA A 213 -6.62 -12.66 0.92
CA ALA A 213 -5.88 -11.46 1.29
C ALA A 213 -5.82 -11.31 2.82
N THR A 214 -4.78 -10.64 3.31
CA THR A 214 -4.57 -10.31 4.73
C THR A 214 -4.34 -8.82 4.89
N ALA A 215 -5.20 -8.13 5.63
CA ALA A 215 -4.89 -6.76 6.04
C ALA A 215 -3.93 -6.78 7.24
N LYS A 216 -2.76 -6.13 7.10
CA LYS A 216 -1.70 -6.11 8.11
C LYS A 216 -1.11 -4.71 8.29
N HIS A 217 -0.60 -4.39 9.48
CA HIS A 217 -0.56 -5.17 10.73
C HIS A 217 -1.53 -4.54 11.73
N PHE A 218 -2.49 -5.29 12.23
CA PHE A 218 -3.60 -4.76 13.02
C PHE A 218 -3.24 -4.66 14.51
N ALA A 219 -2.95 -3.41 15.03
CA ALA A 219 -3.09 -2.16 14.31
C ALA A 219 -2.04 -1.14 14.74
N ALA A 220 -2.02 -0.04 13.99
CA ALA A 220 -1.27 1.18 14.31
C ALA A 220 0.27 1.03 14.29
N TYR A 221 0.81 0.02 13.66
CA TYR A 221 2.24 -0.27 13.63
C TYR A 221 3.08 0.86 13.03
N GLY A 222 2.55 1.60 12.04
CA GLY A 222 3.21 2.79 11.49
C GLY A 222 3.27 3.99 12.43
N GLY A 223 2.70 3.89 13.64
CA GLY A 223 2.80 4.86 14.72
C GLY A 223 3.90 4.57 15.74
N ALA A 224 4.77 3.58 15.48
CA ALA A 224 5.85 3.18 16.38
C ALA A 224 6.76 4.35 16.76
N GLU A 225 7.10 4.47 18.05
CA GLU A 225 7.87 5.59 18.58
C GLU A 225 9.24 5.74 17.91
N GLY A 226 9.49 6.95 17.42
CA GLY A 226 10.75 7.30 16.76
C GLY A 226 10.98 6.59 15.44
N GLY A 227 9.91 6.05 14.81
CA GLY A 227 10.01 5.28 13.57
C GLY A 227 10.81 4.00 13.72
N ARG A 228 10.88 3.43 14.93
CA ARG A 228 11.59 2.18 15.20
C ARG A 228 10.66 1.01 15.10
N ASP A 229 10.97 0.07 14.26
CA ASP A 229 10.21 -1.16 14.09
C ASP A 229 10.11 -1.94 15.43
N TYR A 230 9.02 -2.65 15.64
CA TYR A 230 8.74 -3.43 16.87
C TYR A 230 8.59 -2.61 18.15
N ASN A 231 8.52 -1.27 18.06
CA ASN A 231 8.44 -0.40 19.23
C ASN A 231 6.98 -0.13 19.63
N SER A 232 6.82 0.36 20.85
CA SER A 232 5.54 0.76 21.44
C SER A 232 4.87 1.88 20.61
N VAL A 233 3.55 1.93 20.69
CA VAL A 233 2.70 2.95 20.05
C VAL A 233 1.91 3.68 21.11
N GLU A 234 2.24 4.97 21.32
CA GLU A 234 1.55 5.86 22.26
C GLU A 234 0.63 6.82 21.51
N LEU A 235 -0.64 6.49 21.41
CA LEU A 235 -1.65 7.25 20.67
C LEU A 235 -2.91 7.46 21.48
N THR A 236 -3.57 8.60 21.24
CA THR A 236 -4.92 8.80 21.77
C THR A 236 -5.92 7.94 21.02
N GLU A 237 -7.00 7.53 21.68
CA GLU A 237 -8.11 6.78 21.07
C GLU A 237 -8.63 7.50 19.80
N ARG A 238 -8.79 8.84 19.86
CA ARG A 238 -9.18 9.64 18.69
C ARG A 238 -8.23 9.47 17.51
N THR A 239 -6.92 9.53 17.74
CA THR A 239 -5.92 9.37 16.69
C THR A 239 -5.97 7.97 16.07
N LEU A 240 -6.22 6.93 16.89
CA LEU A 240 -6.45 5.58 16.38
C LEU A 240 -7.63 5.54 15.40
N TRP A 241 -8.80 6.07 15.81
CA TRP A 241 -10.03 6.02 15.01
C TRP A 241 -9.99 6.93 13.78
N GLU A 242 -9.30 8.06 13.82
CA GLU A 242 -9.25 9.02 12.71
C GLU A 242 -8.11 8.75 11.73
N THR A 243 -7.05 8.05 12.16
CA THR A 243 -5.84 7.90 11.33
C THR A 243 -5.49 6.46 11.04
N TYR A 244 -5.33 5.63 12.08
CA TYR A 244 -4.72 4.30 11.90
C TYR A 244 -5.72 3.17 11.62
N LEU A 245 -6.93 3.25 12.14
CA LEU A 245 -7.96 2.22 11.94
C LEU A 245 -8.73 2.29 10.60
N PRO A 246 -8.92 3.46 9.95
CA PRO A 246 -9.75 3.55 8.75
C PRO A 246 -9.35 2.62 7.59
N PRO A 247 -8.05 2.41 7.25
CA PRO A 247 -7.69 1.48 6.17
C PRO A 247 -8.07 0.03 6.46
N TYR A 248 -8.01 -0.39 7.73
CA TYR A 248 -8.46 -1.74 8.13
C TYR A 248 -9.97 -1.88 8.04
N GLU A 249 -10.72 -0.86 8.47
CA GLU A 249 -12.18 -0.85 8.32
C GLU A 249 -12.58 -0.94 6.84
N ALA A 250 -11.86 -0.23 5.96
CA ALA A 250 -12.06 -0.30 4.52
C ALA A 250 -11.75 -1.70 3.95
N ALA A 251 -10.68 -2.34 4.40
CA ALA A 251 -10.35 -3.72 4.02
C ALA A 251 -11.42 -4.72 4.49
N VAL A 252 -11.94 -4.56 5.71
CA VAL A 252 -13.04 -5.39 6.23
C VAL A 252 -14.31 -5.20 5.42
N LYS A 253 -14.66 -3.95 5.07
CA LYS A 253 -15.81 -3.64 4.20
C LYS A 253 -15.64 -4.20 2.79
N ALA A 254 -14.42 -4.24 2.26
CA ALA A 254 -14.12 -4.91 0.99
C ALA A 254 -14.15 -6.44 1.08
N GLY A 255 -14.31 -7.02 2.26
CA GLY A 255 -14.46 -8.45 2.49
C GLY A 255 -13.15 -9.21 2.62
N VAL A 256 -12.12 -8.59 3.20
CA VAL A 256 -10.83 -9.25 3.46
C VAL A 256 -11.02 -10.56 4.24
N ALA A 257 -10.35 -11.61 3.81
CA ALA A 257 -10.51 -12.94 4.38
C ALA A 257 -9.77 -13.14 5.70
N THR A 258 -8.64 -12.47 5.87
CA THR A 258 -7.80 -12.57 7.07
C THR A 258 -7.25 -11.22 7.50
N VAL A 259 -6.90 -11.11 8.77
CA VAL A 259 -6.23 -9.98 9.39
C VAL A 259 -5.03 -10.49 10.15
N MET A 260 -3.89 -9.83 10.06
CA MET A 260 -2.69 -10.16 10.84
C MET A 260 -2.56 -9.21 12.01
N SER A 261 -2.43 -9.75 13.22
CA SER A 261 -2.19 -8.98 14.44
C SER A 261 -0.78 -8.40 14.42
N SER A 262 -0.62 -7.20 14.96
CA SER A 262 0.65 -6.44 14.91
C SER A 262 1.60 -6.83 16.04
N PHE A 263 2.91 -6.62 15.83
CA PHE A 263 3.95 -6.82 16.85
C PHE A 263 3.87 -5.86 18.03
N ASN A 264 3.51 -4.59 17.77
CA ASN A 264 3.56 -3.52 18.76
C ASN A 264 2.47 -3.64 19.83
N ASP A 265 2.73 -3.03 20.96
CA ASP A 265 1.68 -2.67 21.92
C ASP A 265 1.08 -1.30 21.56
N ILE A 266 -0.15 -1.07 22.01
CA ILE A 266 -0.82 0.23 21.96
C ILE A 266 -1.16 0.60 23.40
N GLY A 267 -0.56 1.68 23.91
CA GLY A 267 -0.75 2.11 25.30
C GLY A 267 -0.42 1.00 26.30
N GLY A 268 0.63 0.22 26.05
CA GLY A 268 1.10 -0.87 26.90
C GLY A 268 0.34 -2.20 26.74
N ILE A 269 -0.63 -2.31 25.82
CA ILE A 269 -1.36 -3.56 25.55
C ILE A 269 -0.91 -4.13 24.21
N PRO A 270 -0.15 -5.26 24.18
CA PRO A 270 0.27 -5.88 22.92
C PRO A 270 -0.93 -6.30 22.07
N ALA A 271 -0.86 -6.01 20.76
CA ALA A 271 -1.96 -6.27 19.85
C ALA A 271 -2.43 -7.73 19.85
N HIS A 272 -1.50 -8.68 19.99
CA HIS A 272 -1.79 -10.12 20.09
C HIS A 272 -2.60 -10.54 21.33
N SER A 273 -2.65 -9.71 22.38
CA SER A 273 -3.40 -9.96 23.60
C SER A 273 -4.57 -8.98 23.81
N SER A 274 -4.82 -8.09 22.86
CA SER A 274 -5.83 -7.03 22.99
C SER A 274 -7.23 -7.53 22.63
N GLU A 275 -8.02 -7.92 23.64
CA GLU A 275 -9.44 -8.27 23.48
C GLU A 275 -10.24 -7.09 22.91
N TRP A 276 -9.90 -5.86 23.30
CA TRP A 276 -10.53 -4.65 22.75
C TRP A 276 -10.31 -4.56 21.23
N LEU A 277 -9.07 -4.71 20.76
CA LEU A 277 -8.73 -4.54 19.35
C LEU A 277 -9.35 -5.65 18.50
N LEU A 278 -9.10 -6.91 18.86
CA LEU A 278 -9.51 -8.08 18.09
C LEU A 278 -10.98 -8.48 18.32
N GLY A 279 -11.47 -8.30 19.55
CA GLY A 279 -12.85 -8.63 19.93
C GLY A 279 -13.82 -7.49 19.68
N ASP A 280 -13.66 -6.37 20.38
CA ASP A 280 -14.65 -5.28 20.38
C ASP A 280 -14.63 -4.49 19.06
N VAL A 281 -13.44 -4.11 18.56
CA VAL A 281 -13.31 -3.33 17.33
C VAL A 281 -13.51 -4.21 16.09
N LEU A 282 -12.63 -5.18 15.90
CA LEU A 282 -12.60 -5.96 14.66
C LEU A 282 -13.86 -6.81 14.47
N ARG A 283 -14.22 -7.61 15.51
CA ARG A 283 -15.32 -8.57 15.38
C ARG A 283 -16.69 -7.99 15.74
N ALA A 284 -16.81 -7.32 16.89
CA ALA A 284 -18.13 -6.85 17.33
C ALA A 284 -18.57 -5.60 16.56
N ARG A 285 -17.71 -4.58 16.41
CA ARG A 285 -18.09 -3.32 15.76
C ARG A 285 -18.07 -3.41 14.23
N TRP A 286 -17.02 -4.00 13.63
CA TRP A 286 -16.90 -4.09 12.17
C TRP A 286 -17.49 -5.37 11.57
N GLY A 287 -17.85 -6.35 12.44
CA GLY A 287 -18.49 -7.58 12.01
C GLY A 287 -17.57 -8.52 11.21
N PHE A 288 -16.26 -8.43 11.38
CA PHE A 288 -15.29 -9.29 10.71
C PHE A 288 -15.56 -10.78 10.95
N LYS A 289 -15.65 -11.57 9.88
CA LYS A 289 -16.00 -13.00 9.90
C LYS A 289 -14.86 -13.94 9.53
N GLY A 290 -13.74 -13.38 9.10
CA GLY A 290 -12.55 -14.14 8.72
C GLY A 290 -11.68 -14.58 9.91
N ALA A 291 -10.47 -15.04 9.63
CA ALA A 291 -9.51 -15.46 10.65
C ALA A 291 -8.47 -14.37 10.93
N VAL A 292 -7.99 -14.37 12.19
CA VAL A 292 -6.85 -13.56 12.63
C VAL A 292 -5.64 -14.47 12.71
N VAL A 293 -4.56 -14.11 12.01
CA VAL A 293 -3.26 -14.77 12.12
C VAL A 293 -2.32 -13.90 12.96
N SER A 294 -1.45 -14.52 13.76
CA SER A 294 -0.34 -13.78 14.39
C SER A 294 0.65 -13.32 13.32
N ASP A 295 1.46 -12.34 13.63
CA ASP A 295 2.70 -12.13 12.89
C ASP A 295 3.76 -13.17 13.30
N TRP A 296 4.91 -13.19 12.65
CA TRP A 296 6.00 -14.15 12.82
C TRP A 296 6.48 -14.22 14.27
N GLY A 297 6.19 -15.33 14.97
CA GLY A 297 6.56 -15.50 16.38
C GLY A 297 5.85 -14.56 17.36
N GLY A 298 4.88 -13.77 16.91
CA GLY A 298 4.29 -12.67 17.69
C GLY A 298 3.52 -13.11 18.93
N ILE A 299 3.03 -14.35 18.99
CA ILE A 299 2.43 -14.87 20.24
C ILE A 299 3.50 -15.06 21.30
N GLY A 300 4.65 -15.59 20.95
CA GLY A 300 5.79 -15.76 21.85
C GLY A 300 6.34 -14.43 22.38
N GLU A 301 6.21 -13.35 21.60
CA GLU A 301 6.64 -12.00 21.98
C GLU A 301 5.85 -11.40 23.15
N LEU A 302 4.71 -11.95 23.54
CA LEU A 302 4.04 -11.57 24.77
C LEU A 302 4.91 -11.80 26.02
N ILE A 303 5.92 -12.68 25.95
CA ILE A 303 6.88 -12.92 27.04
C ILE A 303 7.86 -11.73 27.18
N PRO A 304 8.62 -11.32 26.14
CA PRO A 304 9.45 -10.12 26.22
C PRO A 304 8.65 -8.83 26.46
N HIS A 305 7.39 -8.73 26.03
CA HIS A 305 6.46 -7.68 26.44
C HIS A 305 6.11 -7.71 27.92
N ARG A 306 6.47 -8.80 28.66
CA ARG A 306 6.25 -9.00 30.11
C ARG A 306 4.78 -9.07 30.49
N VAL A 307 3.91 -9.46 29.57
CA VAL A 307 2.47 -9.70 29.83
C VAL A 307 2.16 -11.19 29.98
N ALA A 308 3.09 -12.07 29.58
CA ALA A 308 3.00 -13.51 29.78
C ALA A 308 4.26 -14.04 30.46
N ALA A 309 4.12 -15.00 31.39
CA ALA A 309 5.24 -15.59 32.12
C ALA A 309 5.97 -16.69 31.30
N ASN A 310 5.26 -17.33 30.38
CA ASN A 310 5.75 -18.45 29.56
C ASN A 310 4.88 -18.62 28.31
N LYS A 311 5.26 -19.51 27.39
CA LYS A 311 4.55 -19.77 26.14
C LYS A 311 3.08 -20.22 26.34
N ARG A 312 2.79 -20.98 27.37
CA ARG A 312 1.39 -21.40 27.68
C ARG A 312 0.52 -20.20 28.00
N ASP A 313 0.99 -19.31 28.88
CA ASP A 313 0.26 -18.08 29.24
C ASP A 313 0.10 -17.16 28.02
N ALA A 314 1.13 -17.02 27.23
CA ALA A 314 1.10 -16.25 25.96
C ALA A 314 0.02 -16.80 25.01
N GLY A 315 -0.02 -18.13 24.79
CA GLY A 315 -1.02 -18.76 23.95
C GLY A 315 -2.44 -18.60 24.47
N ILE A 316 -2.65 -18.68 25.80
CA ILE A 316 -3.94 -18.45 26.42
C ILE A 316 -4.43 -17.02 26.19
N LEU A 317 -3.56 -16.02 26.40
CA LEU A 317 -3.89 -14.61 26.18
C LEU A 317 -4.24 -14.35 24.72
N ALA A 318 -3.41 -14.79 23.78
CA ALA A 318 -3.63 -14.58 22.35
C ALA A 318 -4.94 -15.25 21.86
N LEU A 319 -5.20 -16.48 22.29
CA LEU A 319 -6.42 -17.20 21.91
C LEU A 319 -7.69 -16.53 22.47
N ARG A 320 -7.64 -16.02 23.72
CA ARG A 320 -8.75 -15.26 24.34
C ARG A 320 -8.99 -13.94 23.62
N ALA A 321 -7.93 -13.24 23.24
CA ALA A 321 -8.04 -12.01 22.48
C ALA A 321 -8.65 -12.24 21.08
N GLY A 322 -8.49 -13.45 20.51
CA GLY A 322 -9.09 -13.81 19.22
C GLY A 322 -8.10 -14.03 18.09
N VAL A 323 -6.81 -14.25 18.39
CA VAL A 323 -5.82 -14.75 17.42
C VAL A 323 -6.14 -16.21 17.12
N ASP A 324 -6.42 -16.53 15.87
CA ASP A 324 -6.87 -17.85 15.45
C ASP A 324 -5.72 -18.77 15.03
N ILE A 325 -4.71 -18.22 14.37
CA ILE A 325 -3.63 -18.97 13.74
C ILE A 325 -2.30 -18.49 14.30
N ASP A 326 -1.49 -19.44 14.71
CA ASP A 326 -0.15 -19.26 15.27
C ASP A 326 0.88 -19.40 14.13
N MET A 327 1.59 -18.32 13.83
CA MET A 327 2.61 -18.29 12.79
C MET A 327 3.99 -18.52 13.41
N SER A 328 4.60 -19.63 13.06
CA SER A 328 6.04 -19.94 13.18
C SER A 328 6.56 -20.30 14.58
N ASP A 329 5.93 -19.99 15.70
CA ASP A 329 6.52 -20.23 17.02
C ASP A 329 5.96 -21.44 17.79
N ALA A 330 5.00 -22.16 17.20
CA ALA A 330 4.41 -23.40 17.70
C ALA A 330 3.82 -23.29 19.14
N VAL A 331 3.48 -22.09 19.60
CA VAL A 331 2.92 -21.84 20.93
C VAL A 331 1.62 -22.61 21.12
N TYR A 332 0.74 -22.59 20.10
CA TYR A 332 -0.53 -23.32 20.17
C TYR A 332 -0.31 -24.82 20.09
N ALA A 333 0.54 -25.29 19.19
CA ALA A 333 0.81 -26.71 18.99
C ALA A 333 1.33 -27.38 20.25
N ASP A 334 2.25 -26.72 20.97
CA ASP A 334 2.94 -27.30 22.12
C ASP A 334 2.16 -27.16 23.42
N ASN A 335 1.23 -26.18 23.55
CA ASN A 335 0.71 -25.81 24.85
C ASN A 335 -0.82 -25.91 24.98
N MET A 336 -1.60 -25.69 23.92
CA MET A 336 -3.04 -25.50 24.06
C MET A 336 -3.81 -26.78 24.40
N ALA A 337 -3.33 -27.95 23.96
CA ALA A 337 -3.94 -29.21 24.35
C ALA A 337 -3.89 -29.43 25.91
N ALA A 338 -2.74 -29.12 26.50
CA ALA A 338 -2.58 -29.21 27.95
C ALA A 338 -3.43 -28.14 28.67
N ALA A 339 -3.51 -26.92 28.13
CA ALA A 339 -4.34 -25.86 28.71
C ALA A 339 -5.85 -26.20 28.71
N VAL A 340 -6.37 -26.81 27.63
CA VAL A 340 -7.75 -27.29 27.55
C VAL A 340 -8.00 -28.40 28.54
N ARG A 341 -7.12 -29.42 28.61
CA ARG A 341 -7.27 -30.55 29.58
C ARG A 341 -7.20 -30.11 31.03
N ALA A 342 -6.43 -29.06 31.30
CA ALA A 342 -6.34 -28.44 32.63
C ALA A 342 -7.51 -27.49 32.96
N GLY A 343 -8.47 -27.30 32.05
CA GLY A 343 -9.60 -26.39 32.22
C GLY A 343 -9.23 -24.89 32.23
N GLN A 344 -8.02 -24.51 31.80
CA GLN A 344 -7.55 -23.12 31.75
C GLN A 344 -8.24 -22.33 30.63
N ILE A 345 -8.60 -23.00 29.53
CA ILE A 345 -9.41 -22.44 28.43
C ILE A 345 -10.52 -23.41 28.03
N PRO A 346 -11.71 -22.93 27.67
CA PRO A 346 -12.75 -23.75 27.10
C PRO A 346 -12.40 -24.19 25.67
N ILE A 347 -12.70 -25.47 25.36
CA ILE A 347 -12.48 -26.00 23.99
C ILE A 347 -13.21 -25.19 22.91
N ALA A 348 -14.29 -24.50 23.27
CA ALA A 348 -15.07 -23.66 22.38
C ALA A 348 -14.25 -22.53 21.71
N LEU A 349 -13.17 -22.04 22.35
CA LEU A 349 -12.26 -21.08 21.74
C LEU A 349 -11.48 -21.72 20.58
N ILE A 350 -10.91 -22.91 20.81
CA ILE A 350 -10.24 -23.70 19.77
C ILE A 350 -11.23 -24.01 18.63
N ASP A 351 -12.43 -24.49 18.95
CA ASP A 351 -13.46 -24.82 17.97
C ASP A 351 -13.85 -23.62 17.11
N SER A 352 -13.90 -22.44 17.70
CA SER A 352 -14.22 -21.21 16.96
C SER A 352 -13.12 -20.82 15.95
N SER A 353 -11.86 -20.94 16.35
CA SER A 353 -10.70 -20.67 15.48
C SER A 353 -10.58 -21.70 14.36
N VAL A 354 -10.73 -22.99 14.66
CA VAL A 354 -10.74 -24.07 13.66
C VAL A 354 -11.88 -23.90 12.65
N ARG A 355 -13.07 -23.53 13.11
CA ARG A 355 -14.21 -23.25 12.23
C ARG A 355 -13.87 -22.17 11.21
N ARG A 356 -13.18 -21.08 11.62
CA ARG A 356 -12.75 -20.02 10.71
C ARG A 356 -11.73 -20.55 9.70
N MET A 357 -10.73 -21.31 10.14
CA MET A 357 -9.74 -21.92 9.24
C MET A 357 -10.38 -22.86 8.20
N LEU A 358 -11.30 -23.72 8.63
CA LEU A 358 -12.01 -24.61 7.71
C LEU A 358 -12.87 -23.84 6.70
N ARG A 359 -13.48 -22.73 7.12
CA ARG A 359 -14.24 -21.86 6.20
C ARG A 359 -13.35 -21.17 5.17
N LEU A 360 -12.11 -20.77 5.50
CA LEU A 360 -11.14 -20.26 4.52
C LEU A 360 -10.84 -21.33 3.45
N LYS A 361 -10.57 -22.57 3.87
CA LYS A 361 -10.33 -23.69 2.94
C LYS A 361 -11.55 -23.99 2.06
N TYR A 362 -12.76 -23.93 2.62
CA TYR A 362 -14.00 -24.06 1.86
C TYR A 362 -14.20 -22.91 0.85
N ALA A 363 -13.92 -21.67 1.26
CA ALA A 363 -14.08 -20.52 0.39
C ALA A 363 -13.23 -20.61 -0.87
N LEU A 364 -12.02 -21.16 -0.76
CA LEU A 364 -11.12 -21.43 -1.87
C LEU A 364 -11.53 -22.64 -2.72
N GLY A 365 -12.54 -23.42 -2.31
CA GLY A 365 -12.97 -24.65 -3.02
C GLY A 365 -12.05 -25.84 -2.81
N LEU A 366 -11.17 -25.83 -1.81
CA LEU A 366 -10.20 -26.90 -1.56
C LEU A 366 -10.84 -28.22 -1.09
N PHE A 367 -12.06 -28.19 -0.53
CA PHE A 367 -12.82 -29.38 -0.21
C PHE A 367 -13.51 -30.00 -1.44
N ASP A 368 -13.73 -29.19 -2.49
CA ASP A 368 -14.30 -29.66 -3.75
C ASP A 368 -13.19 -30.28 -4.62
N ASP A 369 -12.05 -29.59 -4.73
CA ASP A 369 -10.84 -30.03 -5.43
C ASP A 369 -9.60 -29.48 -4.73
N PRO A 370 -8.88 -30.30 -3.95
CA PRO A 370 -7.68 -29.88 -3.22
C PRO A 370 -6.48 -29.55 -4.14
N PHE A 371 -6.52 -29.96 -5.41
CA PHE A 371 -5.43 -29.78 -6.38
C PHE A 371 -5.69 -28.68 -7.39
N ARG A 372 -6.78 -27.94 -7.27
CA ARG A 372 -7.21 -26.92 -8.23
C ARG A 372 -6.19 -25.80 -8.52
N PHE A 373 -5.24 -25.57 -7.61
CA PHE A 373 -4.15 -24.62 -7.76
C PHE A 373 -2.85 -25.27 -8.28
N ASN A 374 -2.86 -26.57 -8.54
CA ASN A 374 -1.68 -27.34 -8.94
C ASN A 374 -1.72 -27.70 -10.43
N ASP A 375 -1.68 -26.70 -11.30
CA ASP A 375 -1.67 -26.84 -12.76
C ASP A 375 -0.35 -26.32 -13.35
N VAL A 376 0.52 -27.24 -13.79
CA VAL A 376 1.82 -26.92 -14.41
C VAL A 376 1.68 -26.10 -15.69
N ALA A 377 0.58 -26.25 -16.45
CA ALA A 377 0.36 -25.44 -17.63
C ALA A 377 0.05 -23.98 -17.27
N ARG A 378 -0.73 -23.75 -16.20
CA ARG A 378 -0.96 -22.42 -15.65
C ARG A 378 0.33 -21.79 -15.11
N GLU A 379 1.14 -22.53 -14.33
CA GLU A 379 2.42 -22.07 -13.82
C GLU A 379 3.29 -21.52 -14.96
N ARG A 380 3.51 -22.32 -16.01
CA ARG A 380 4.28 -21.90 -17.19
C ARG A 380 3.66 -20.73 -17.95
N ARG A 381 2.34 -20.67 -18.02
CA ARG A 381 1.61 -19.62 -18.76
C ARG A 381 1.70 -18.26 -18.11
N TYR A 382 1.65 -18.19 -16.77
CA TYR A 382 1.54 -16.93 -16.04
C TYR A 382 2.86 -16.44 -15.45
N THR A 383 3.89 -17.30 -15.33
CA THR A 383 5.23 -16.86 -14.89
C THR A 383 5.80 -15.83 -15.86
N LEU A 384 6.02 -14.59 -15.39
CA LEU A 384 6.53 -13.47 -16.20
C LEU A 384 5.75 -13.28 -17.52
N ALA A 385 4.46 -13.48 -17.50
CA ALA A 385 3.65 -13.35 -18.70
C ALA A 385 3.82 -11.96 -19.34
N PRO A 386 3.91 -11.85 -20.67
CA PRO A 386 4.14 -10.57 -21.34
C PRO A 386 3.12 -9.50 -20.97
N GLU A 387 1.85 -9.88 -20.76
CA GLU A 387 0.79 -8.98 -20.30
C GLU A 387 1.00 -8.48 -18.87
N HIS A 388 1.58 -9.31 -17.96
CA HIS A 388 1.94 -8.89 -16.61
C HIS A 388 3.10 -7.89 -16.64
N LEU A 389 4.15 -8.17 -17.42
CA LEU A 389 5.28 -7.26 -17.60
C LEU A 389 4.86 -5.92 -18.21
N ALA A 390 3.95 -5.95 -19.20
CA ALA A 390 3.39 -4.73 -19.79
C ALA A 390 2.60 -3.91 -18.77
N ALA A 391 1.78 -4.55 -17.94
CA ALA A 391 1.04 -3.90 -16.87
C ALA A 391 1.97 -3.36 -15.77
N ALA A 392 3.05 -4.09 -15.42
CA ALA A 392 4.07 -3.63 -14.48
C ALA A 392 4.76 -2.35 -14.99
N ARG A 393 5.06 -2.25 -16.30
CA ARG A 393 5.60 -1.01 -16.90
C ARG A 393 4.63 0.16 -16.79
N ILE A 394 3.33 -0.08 -17.01
CA ILE A 394 2.32 0.96 -16.88
C ILE A 394 2.23 1.44 -15.41
N ALA A 395 2.14 0.51 -14.45
CA ALA A 395 2.11 0.85 -13.02
C ALA A 395 3.38 1.59 -12.59
N ALA A 396 4.55 1.16 -13.09
CA ALA A 396 5.84 1.76 -12.78
C ALA A 396 5.90 3.24 -13.20
N ARG A 397 5.56 3.56 -14.47
CA ARG A 397 5.63 4.94 -14.95
C ARG A 397 4.58 5.86 -14.34
N GLU A 398 3.41 5.32 -13.94
CA GLU A 398 2.34 6.09 -13.27
C GLU A 398 2.71 6.44 -11.81
N GLY A 399 3.59 5.67 -11.16
CA GLY A 399 4.09 5.92 -9.81
C GLY A 399 5.26 6.92 -9.74
N ILE A 400 5.92 7.23 -10.87
CA ILE A 400 7.04 8.19 -10.89
C ILE A 400 6.53 9.61 -10.65
N VAL A 401 7.19 10.35 -9.73
CA VAL A 401 6.84 11.72 -9.38
C VAL A 401 7.93 12.69 -9.84
N LEU A 402 7.55 13.65 -10.68
CA LEU A 402 8.44 14.74 -11.08
C LEU A 402 8.42 15.83 -10.01
N LEU A 403 9.50 15.95 -9.24
CA LEU A 403 9.60 16.89 -8.11
C LEU A 403 10.08 18.28 -8.54
N LYS A 404 10.91 18.36 -9.59
CA LYS A 404 11.42 19.63 -10.12
C LYS A 404 11.75 19.48 -11.62
N ASN A 405 11.46 20.52 -12.38
CA ASN A 405 11.81 20.59 -13.82
C ASN A 405 12.08 22.05 -14.25
N ALA A 406 13.19 22.62 -13.74
CA ALA A 406 13.57 23.98 -14.06
C ALA A 406 13.92 24.12 -15.56
N ASN A 407 13.48 25.19 -16.18
CA ASN A 407 13.76 25.53 -17.60
C ASN A 407 13.40 24.39 -18.58
N LYS A 408 12.40 23.52 -18.24
CA LYS A 408 12.02 22.38 -19.06
C LYS A 408 13.23 21.46 -19.36
N THR A 409 14.07 21.19 -18.37
CA THR A 409 15.25 20.30 -18.45
C THR A 409 14.85 18.92 -18.97
N LEU A 410 13.72 18.40 -18.53
CA LEU A 410 13.08 17.17 -19.01
C LEU A 410 11.87 17.52 -19.89
N PRO A 411 11.53 16.68 -20.88
CA PRO A 411 12.24 15.46 -21.29
C PRO A 411 13.53 15.75 -22.07
N PHE A 412 14.49 14.84 -21.95
CA PHE A 412 15.70 14.87 -22.76
C PHE A 412 15.38 14.54 -24.22
N ARG A 413 16.18 15.08 -25.15
CA ARG A 413 16.12 14.71 -26.55
C ARG A 413 16.78 13.34 -26.75
N LYS A 414 16.22 12.49 -27.61
CA LYS A 414 16.80 11.16 -27.92
C LYS A 414 18.02 11.20 -28.85
N ASN A 415 18.31 12.36 -29.50
CA ASN A 415 19.44 12.53 -30.42
C ASN A 415 20.73 13.03 -29.71
N LEU A 416 20.91 12.71 -28.44
CA LEU A 416 22.14 13.01 -27.71
C LEU A 416 23.31 12.23 -28.32
N ARG A 417 24.47 12.83 -28.41
CA ARG A 417 25.72 12.16 -28.82
C ARG A 417 26.33 11.42 -27.67
N THR A 418 26.30 12.02 -26.46
CA THR A 418 26.88 11.45 -25.24
C THR A 418 25.99 11.74 -24.05
N ILE A 419 25.71 10.72 -23.24
CA ILE A 419 25.02 10.86 -21.96
C ILE A 419 25.87 10.24 -20.85
N ALA A 420 25.98 10.92 -19.72
CA ALA A 420 26.60 10.37 -18.52
C ALA A 420 25.50 9.80 -17.60
N VAL A 421 25.65 8.56 -17.19
CA VAL A 421 24.78 7.89 -16.19
C VAL A 421 25.66 7.61 -14.99
N ILE A 422 25.43 8.35 -13.92
CA ILE A 422 26.30 8.42 -12.74
C ILE A 422 25.50 8.05 -11.51
N GLY A 423 26.12 7.30 -10.61
CA GLY A 423 25.53 6.96 -9.30
C GLY A 423 25.62 5.48 -8.99
N PRO A 424 25.60 5.15 -7.69
CA PRO A 424 25.75 3.76 -7.24
C PRO A 424 24.59 2.85 -7.62
N LEU A 425 23.39 3.42 -7.85
CA LEU A 425 22.17 2.68 -8.15
C LEU A 425 21.87 2.63 -9.66
N ALA A 426 22.70 3.25 -10.51
CA ALA A 426 22.46 3.34 -11.95
C ALA A 426 22.29 1.98 -12.64
N ASP A 427 23.05 0.98 -12.21
CA ASP A 427 23.02 -0.39 -12.76
C ASP A 427 22.72 -1.44 -11.69
N ASP A 428 21.85 -1.11 -10.75
CA ASP A 428 21.43 -2.00 -9.67
C ASP A 428 20.04 -2.58 -9.96
N ALA A 429 20.01 -3.75 -10.59
CA ALA A 429 18.76 -4.45 -10.91
C ALA A 429 18.11 -5.09 -9.66
N ARG A 430 18.89 -5.39 -8.61
CA ARG A 430 18.38 -5.93 -7.37
C ARG A 430 17.60 -4.85 -6.60
N ALA A 431 18.22 -3.69 -6.41
CA ALA A 431 17.55 -2.57 -5.77
C ALA A 431 16.27 -2.15 -6.52
N ALA A 432 16.24 -2.28 -7.87
CA ALA A 432 15.06 -1.99 -8.67
C ALA A 432 13.81 -2.77 -8.26
N LEU A 433 13.97 -4.02 -7.75
CA LEU A 433 12.85 -4.84 -7.28
C LEU A 433 12.20 -4.30 -6.01
N GLY A 434 12.98 -3.67 -5.12
CA GLY A 434 12.52 -3.28 -3.78
C GLY A 434 12.49 -4.45 -2.81
N GLY A 435 12.16 -4.18 -1.54
CA GLY A 435 11.95 -5.21 -0.51
C GLY A 435 10.65 -5.99 -0.71
N TRP A 436 10.54 -7.17 -0.11
CA TRP A 436 9.37 -8.06 -0.24
C TRP A 436 9.03 -8.43 -1.69
N ALA A 437 10.04 -8.68 -2.50
CA ALA A 437 9.90 -9.06 -3.91
C ALA A 437 9.61 -10.55 -4.13
N ALA A 438 9.06 -11.26 -3.15
CA ALA A 438 8.64 -12.68 -3.22
C ALA A 438 9.67 -13.58 -3.95
N ASP A 439 9.33 -14.16 -5.11
CA ASP A 439 10.26 -14.95 -5.96
C ASP A 439 10.87 -14.11 -7.10
N GLY A 440 10.82 -12.77 -7.02
CA GLY A 440 11.43 -11.86 -7.99
C GLY A 440 12.95 -12.04 -8.07
N ARG A 441 13.50 -11.99 -9.28
CA ARG A 441 14.92 -12.23 -9.52
C ARG A 441 15.60 -11.02 -10.17
N PRO A 442 16.77 -10.60 -9.67
CA PRO A 442 17.47 -9.43 -10.21
C PRO A 442 17.75 -9.49 -11.70
N GLU A 443 18.04 -10.68 -12.24
CA GLU A 443 18.30 -10.89 -13.66
C GLU A 443 17.09 -10.67 -14.57
N GLU A 444 15.90 -10.57 -14.00
CA GLU A 444 14.62 -10.29 -14.68
C GLU A 444 14.19 -8.83 -14.53
N ALA A 445 14.95 -8.04 -13.79
CA ALA A 445 14.71 -6.61 -13.59
C ALA A 445 15.58 -5.76 -14.51
N ILE A 446 15.03 -4.66 -14.99
CA ILE A 446 15.73 -3.73 -15.86
C ILE A 446 16.28 -2.57 -15.03
N SER A 447 17.62 -2.44 -14.96
CA SER A 447 18.28 -1.31 -14.29
C SER A 447 18.04 0.01 -15.05
N VAL A 448 18.20 1.16 -14.38
CA VAL A 448 18.07 2.47 -15.00
C VAL A 448 19.02 2.62 -16.20
N LEU A 449 20.27 2.17 -16.04
CA LEU A 449 21.25 2.16 -17.13
C LEU A 449 20.80 1.31 -18.32
N ALA A 450 20.28 0.11 -18.08
CA ALA A 450 19.78 -0.78 -19.12
C ALA A 450 18.58 -0.16 -19.85
N GLY A 451 17.65 0.47 -19.13
CA GLY A 451 16.51 1.18 -19.70
C GLY A 451 16.92 2.37 -20.57
N ILE A 452 17.87 3.19 -20.10
CA ILE A 452 18.42 4.32 -20.88
C ILE A 452 19.11 3.81 -22.16
N ARG A 453 19.91 2.75 -22.04
CA ARG A 453 20.60 2.12 -23.19
C ARG A 453 19.61 1.64 -24.25
N ALA A 454 18.52 1.00 -23.82
CA ALA A 454 17.48 0.54 -24.71
C ALA A 454 16.72 1.69 -25.39
N ALA A 455 16.46 2.78 -24.68
CA ALA A 455 15.71 3.93 -25.20
C ALA A 455 16.50 4.76 -26.23
N LEU A 456 17.84 4.85 -26.10
CA LEU A 456 18.69 5.66 -26.96
C LEU A 456 19.31 4.88 -28.14
N GLY A 457 19.44 3.56 -27.99
CA GLY A 457 20.09 2.71 -29.00
C GLY A 457 21.61 2.90 -29.13
N PRO A 458 22.24 2.31 -30.14
CA PRO A 458 23.71 2.22 -30.24
C PRO A 458 24.39 3.51 -30.71
N SER A 459 23.67 4.51 -31.24
CA SER A 459 24.24 5.75 -31.75
C SER A 459 24.67 6.73 -30.65
N THR A 460 24.16 6.60 -29.45
CA THR A 460 24.50 7.43 -28.30
C THR A 460 25.59 6.77 -27.47
N ARG A 461 26.68 7.49 -27.22
CA ARG A 461 27.73 7.07 -26.31
C ARG A 461 27.26 7.25 -24.87
N ILE A 462 27.27 6.17 -24.08
CA ILE A 462 26.92 6.21 -22.66
C ILE A 462 28.21 6.13 -21.83
N ILE A 463 28.44 7.12 -20.97
CA ILE A 463 29.52 7.13 -20.00
C ILE A 463 28.92 6.73 -18.65
N GLN A 464 29.21 5.51 -18.19
CA GLN A 464 28.78 5.02 -16.90
C GLN A 464 29.85 5.23 -15.84
N VAL A 465 29.48 5.83 -14.70
CA VAL A 465 30.38 5.99 -13.54
C VAL A 465 29.61 5.75 -12.26
N ARG A 466 30.07 4.85 -11.42
CA ARG A 466 29.46 4.61 -10.10
C ARG A 466 29.59 5.83 -9.18
N GLY A 467 30.73 6.49 -9.17
CA GLY A 467 31.02 7.74 -8.44
C GLY A 467 31.24 7.57 -6.95
N ALA A 468 30.38 6.82 -6.26
CA ALA A 468 30.48 6.50 -4.84
C ALA A 468 29.79 5.16 -4.53
N PRO A 469 30.08 4.51 -3.40
CA PRO A 469 29.20 3.48 -2.84
C PRO A 469 27.87 4.07 -2.34
N VAL A 470 26.88 3.20 -2.03
CA VAL A 470 25.58 3.69 -1.55
C VAL A 470 25.66 4.26 -0.13
N ASP A 471 26.33 3.56 0.78
CA ASP A 471 26.22 3.75 2.24
C ASP A 471 27.55 4.07 2.97
N THR A 472 28.64 4.17 2.24
CA THR A 472 29.95 4.49 2.83
C THR A 472 30.49 5.83 2.35
N ALA A 473 31.26 6.50 3.20
CA ALA A 473 31.90 7.78 2.90
C ALA A 473 33.17 7.59 2.06
N ASP A 474 33.02 7.29 0.76
CA ASP A 474 34.11 7.16 -0.20
C ASP A 474 33.93 8.17 -1.33
N THR A 475 34.95 8.95 -1.59
CA THR A 475 34.97 10.00 -2.65
C THR A 475 35.93 9.68 -3.79
N SER A 476 36.54 8.49 -3.81
CA SER A 476 37.55 8.09 -4.79
C SER A 476 37.05 8.15 -6.25
N GLY A 477 35.78 7.90 -6.48
CA GLY A 477 35.15 7.98 -7.81
C GLY A 477 34.72 9.38 -8.25
N PHE A 478 34.82 10.41 -7.40
CA PHE A 478 34.34 11.77 -7.70
C PHE A 478 35.03 12.40 -8.89
N ALA A 479 36.33 12.19 -9.07
CA ALA A 479 37.07 12.74 -10.20
C ALA A 479 36.54 12.19 -11.54
N ALA A 480 36.33 10.87 -11.63
CA ALA A 480 35.77 10.23 -12.81
C ALA A 480 34.31 10.70 -13.08
N ALA A 481 33.51 10.86 -12.04
CA ALA A 481 32.14 11.34 -12.14
C ALA A 481 32.07 12.79 -12.67
N ARG A 482 32.92 13.70 -12.16
CA ARG A 482 33.02 15.07 -12.65
C ARG A 482 33.46 15.13 -14.12
N ASN A 483 34.46 14.33 -14.50
CA ASN A 483 34.93 14.27 -15.89
C ASN A 483 33.81 13.79 -16.83
N ALA A 484 33.11 12.72 -16.47
CA ALA A 484 31.96 12.22 -17.22
C ALA A 484 30.86 13.29 -17.38
N ALA A 485 30.55 14.01 -16.31
CA ALA A 485 29.56 15.09 -16.32
C ALA A 485 29.99 16.27 -17.20
N SER A 486 31.28 16.59 -17.21
CA SER A 486 31.80 17.68 -18.07
C SER A 486 31.79 17.31 -19.55
N GLU A 487 32.07 16.03 -19.88
CA GLU A 487 32.15 15.54 -21.26
C GLU A 487 30.77 15.35 -21.93
N ALA A 488 29.77 14.90 -21.14
CA ALA A 488 28.47 14.51 -21.68
C ALA A 488 27.58 15.70 -22.12
N ASP A 489 26.67 15.46 -23.05
CA ASP A 489 25.64 16.42 -23.49
C ASP A 489 24.50 16.50 -22.42
N ALA A 490 24.24 15.43 -21.68
CA ALA A 490 23.28 15.36 -20.59
C ALA A 490 23.76 14.42 -19.48
N VAL A 491 23.25 14.61 -18.26
CA VAL A 491 23.66 13.84 -17.08
C VAL A 491 22.44 13.27 -16.35
N VAL A 492 22.46 11.99 -16.05
CA VAL A 492 21.52 11.30 -15.16
C VAL A 492 22.28 10.84 -13.92
N LEU A 493 21.89 11.37 -12.77
CA LEU A 493 22.35 10.90 -11.45
C LEU A 493 21.33 9.92 -10.90
N VAL A 494 21.74 8.71 -10.51
CA VAL A 494 20.85 7.70 -9.88
C VAL A 494 21.37 7.42 -8.49
N ILE A 495 20.67 7.94 -7.51
CA ILE A 495 21.10 7.97 -6.10
C ILE A 495 19.91 7.66 -5.18
N GLY A 496 20.18 7.30 -3.94
CA GLY A 496 19.15 6.96 -2.96
C GLY A 496 19.53 5.83 -2.02
N GLU A 497 18.61 4.90 -1.84
CA GLU A 497 18.76 3.72 -0.95
C GLU A 497 18.73 2.42 -1.76
N ARG A 498 19.40 1.37 -1.25
CA ARG A 498 19.14 -0.01 -1.72
C ARG A 498 17.84 -0.54 -1.08
N GLU A 499 17.36 -1.66 -1.61
CA GLU A 499 16.17 -2.35 -1.12
C GLU A 499 16.29 -2.82 0.35
N ASP A 500 17.51 -3.14 0.81
CA ASP A 500 17.81 -3.58 2.18
C ASP A 500 17.91 -2.44 3.21
N MET A 501 17.88 -1.19 2.76
CA MET A 501 17.90 0.00 3.62
C MET A 501 16.51 0.50 3.98
N THR A 502 15.47 -0.15 3.48
CA THR A 502 14.06 0.13 3.72
C THR A 502 13.28 -1.18 3.81
N GLY A 503 12.11 -1.18 4.42
CA GLY A 503 11.34 -2.38 4.75
C GLY A 503 11.48 -2.75 6.22
N GLU A 504 11.17 -4.01 6.55
CA GLU A 504 11.17 -4.51 7.92
C GLU A 504 12.57 -4.46 8.54
N ALA A 505 12.63 -4.06 9.80
CA ALA A 505 13.86 -3.87 10.60
C ALA A 505 14.89 -2.91 9.99
N SER A 506 14.55 -2.18 8.92
CA SER A 506 15.44 -1.27 8.20
C SER A 506 15.14 0.19 8.52
N ASN A 507 15.07 0.52 9.81
CA ASN A 507 14.82 1.88 10.30
C ASN A 507 16.10 2.72 10.23
N ARG A 508 15.93 4.02 9.91
CA ARG A 508 17.05 4.95 9.83
C ARG A 508 16.84 6.16 10.73
N ALA A 509 17.81 6.44 11.60
CA ALA A 509 17.77 7.62 12.45
C ALA A 509 17.90 8.93 11.65
N SER A 510 18.63 8.91 10.53
CA SER A 510 18.70 10.01 9.55
C SER A 510 18.07 9.56 8.24
N ILE A 511 17.22 10.40 7.66
CA ILE A 511 16.61 10.21 6.34
C ILE A 511 17.30 11.03 5.24
N GLU A 512 18.53 11.46 5.47
CA GLU A 512 19.37 12.07 4.44
C GLU A 512 19.91 10.99 3.49
N LEU A 513 20.44 11.41 2.33
CA LEU A 513 21.12 10.50 1.41
C LEU A 513 22.26 9.78 2.14
N PRO A 514 22.35 8.46 2.06
CA PRO A 514 23.40 7.71 2.75
C PRO A 514 24.79 7.92 2.11
N GLY A 515 25.83 7.68 2.89
CA GLY A 515 27.22 7.76 2.43
C GLY A 515 27.61 9.16 1.93
N SER A 516 28.35 9.21 0.82
CA SER A 516 28.81 10.45 0.18
C SER A 516 27.97 10.83 -1.05
N GLN A 517 26.77 10.28 -1.23
CA GLN A 517 25.95 10.49 -2.42
C GLN A 517 25.50 11.95 -2.60
N ARG A 518 25.19 12.67 -1.51
CA ARG A 518 24.86 14.11 -1.56
C ARG A 518 26.03 14.90 -2.15
N ASP A 519 27.23 14.68 -1.65
CA ASP A 519 28.42 15.41 -2.07
C ASP A 519 28.83 15.04 -3.49
N LEU A 520 28.66 13.78 -3.91
CA LEU A 520 28.81 13.33 -5.29
C LEU A 520 27.86 14.10 -6.21
N ALA A 521 26.56 14.14 -5.87
CA ALA A 521 25.57 14.81 -6.71
C ALA A 521 25.87 16.30 -6.88
N LEU A 522 26.22 17.00 -5.79
CA LEU A 522 26.59 18.41 -5.83
C LEU A 522 27.88 18.65 -6.65
N ALA A 523 28.87 17.75 -6.56
CA ALA A 523 30.09 17.82 -7.34
C ALA A 523 29.84 17.62 -8.84
N VAL A 524 28.98 16.67 -9.22
CA VAL A 524 28.56 16.38 -10.60
C VAL A 524 27.76 17.55 -11.18
N ILE A 525 26.77 18.08 -10.46
CA ILE A 525 25.97 19.24 -10.90
C ILE A 525 26.86 20.45 -11.16
N ARG A 526 27.80 20.73 -10.25
CA ARG A 526 28.77 21.83 -10.42
C ARG A 526 29.67 21.62 -11.64
N ALA A 527 30.22 20.41 -11.81
CA ALA A 527 31.09 20.09 -12.97
C ALA A 527 30.34 20.22 -14.30
N ALA A 528 29.09 19.77 -14.35
CA ALA A 528 28.25 19.94 -15.54
C ALA A 528 28.02 21.42 -15.87
N ARG A 529 27.72 22.27 -14.88
CA ARG A 529 27.52 23.73 -15.07
C ARG A 529 28.81 24.47 -15.50
N GLN A 530 29.96 24.05 -15.01
CA GLN A 530 31.26 24.67 -15.28
C GLN A 530 31.90 24.21 -16.60
N SER A 531 31.36 23.21 -17.27
CA SER A 531 31.86 22.75 -18.56
C SER A 531 31.53 23.74 -19.68
N PRO A 532 32.29 23.76 -20.79
CA PRO A 532 31.99 24.63 -21.93
C PRO A 532 30.55 24.47 -22.41
N GLY A 533 29.77 25.56 -22.45
CA GLY A 533 28.35 25.56 -22.77
C GLY A 533 27.46 24.96 -21.67
N GLY A 534 27.99 24.78 -20.47
CA GLY A 534 27.37 24.02 -19.37
C GLY A 534 26.27 24.73 -18.56
N GLU A 535 26.10 26.06 -18.71
CA GLU A 535 25.09 26.83 -18.00
C GLU A 535 23.67 26.21 -18.13
N ASN A 536 23.36 25.66 -19.30
CA ASN A 536 22.11 25.05 -19.65
C ASN A 536 22.21 23.52 -19.85
N LYS A 537 23.33 22.87 -19.42
CA LYS A 537 23.47 21.42 -19.57
C LYS A 537 22.39 20.70 -18.79
N PRO A 538 21.60 19.82 -19.43
CA PRO A 538 20.55 19.08 -18.74
C PRO A 538 21.13 18.10 -17.72
N VAL A 539 20.72 18.24 -16.47
CA VAL A 539 21.07 17.33 -15.36
C VAL A 539 19.79 16.95 -14.63
N VAL A 540 19.57 15.65 -14.44
CA VAL A 540 18.49 15.14 -13.63
C VAL A 540 19.07 14.27 -12.49
N ALA A 541 18.55 14.45 -11.28
CA ALA A 541 18.73 13.50 -10.20
C ALA A 541 17.48 12.61 -10.12
N VAL A 542 17.67 11.30 -10.21
CA VAL A 542 16.67 10.27 -10.03
C VAL A 542 16.91 9.68 -8.65
N LEU A 543 15.94 9.90 -7.76
CA LEU A 543 15.91 9.33 -6.42
C LEU A 543 15.28 7.93 -6.50
N MET A 544 16.00 6.93 -6.00
CA MET A 544 15.59 5.54 -5.94
C MET A 544 15.64 5.08 -4.48
N ASN A 545 14.48 5.05 -3.83
CA ASN A 545 14.37 4.84 -2.38
C ASN A 545 12.97 4.39 -1.97
N GLY A 546 12.80 3.95 -0.73
CA GLY A 546 11.52 3.48 -0.21
C GLY A 546 10.86 4.42 0.79
N ARG A 547 11.48 5.55 1.12
CA ARG A 547 10.98 6.56 2.07
C ARG A 547 11.23 7.97 1.55
N PRO A 548 10.48 9.00 1.97
CA PRO A 548 10.83 10.38 1.64
C PRO A 548 12.17 10.74 2.26
N LEU A 549 13.13 11.11 1.40
CA LEU A 549 14.45 11.54 1.85
C LEU A 549 14.51 13.07 2.02
N ALA A 550 15.26 13.53 3.03
CA ALA A 550 15.55 14.95 3.21
C ALA A 550 16.67 15.36 2.24
N VAL A 551 16.31 16.00 1.13
CA VAL A 551 17.23 16.38 0.05
C VAL A 551 17.16 17.87 -0.33
N PRO A 552 17.21 18.82 0.63
CA PRO A 552 16.98 20.25 0.35
C PRO A 552 18.04 20.85 -0.59
N GLU A 553 19.29 20.40 -0.53
CA GLU A 553 20.34 20.88 -1.40
C GLU A 553 20.11 20.42 -2.86
N LEU A 554 19.68 19.16 -3.07
CA LEU A 554 19.34 18.68 -4.41
C LEU A 554 18.13 19.41 -4.96
N ALA A 555 17.11 19.63 -4.16
CA ALA A 555 15.92 20.39 -4.56
C ALA A 555 16.28 21.82 -5.00
N ARG A 556 17.31 22.45 -4.37
CA ARG A 556 17.82 23.75 -4.74
C ARG A 556 18.68 23.67 -6.01
N GLU A 557 19.68 22.77 -6.05
CA GLU A 557 20.75 22.77 -7.03
C GLU A 557 20.46 21.99 -8.31
N ALA A 558 19.74 20.87 -8.26
CA ALA A 558 19.46 20.07 -9.44
C ALA A 558 18.49 20.80 -10.38
N PRO A 559 18.77 20.86 -11.70
CA PRO A 559 17.82 21.40 -12.69
C PRO A 559 16.53 20.58 -12.77
N ALA A 560 16.62 19.25 -12.69
CA ALA A 560 15.47 18.35 -12.58
C ALA A 560 15.67 17.34 -11.45
N LEU A 561 14.57 16.97 -10.79
CA LEU A 561 14.54 16.00 -9.71
C LEU A 561 13.33 15.08 -9.90
N VAL A 562 13.55 13.78 -9.89
CA VAL A 562 12.55 12.73 -10.08
C VAL A 562 12.60 11.78 -8.91
N GLU A 563 11.46 11.50 -8.30
CA GLU A 563 11.29 10.40 -7.35
C GLU A 563 10.80 9.18 -8.09
N SER A 564 11.61 8.13 -8.15
CA SER A 564 11.27 6.90 -8.86
C SER A 564 10.81 5.79 -7.92
N TRP A 565 11.12 5.87 -6.63
CA TRP A 565 10.90 4.75 -5.70
C TRP A 565 11.63 3.48 -6.16
N PHE A 566 11.09 2.30 -5.81
CA PHE A 566 11.44 1.00 -6.39
C PHE A 566 10.28 0.51 -7.25
N LEU A 567 10.52 0.25 -8.55
CA LEU A 567 9.44 0.05 -9.52
C LEU A 567 9.33 -1.38 -10.09
N GLY A 568 10.05 -2.34 -9.48
CA GLY A 568 9.99 -3.74 -9.88
C GLY A 568 10.72 -4.06 -11.18
N ASN A 569 10.27 -5.13 -11.87
CA ASN A 569 10.96 -5.63 -13.08
C ASN A 569 11.14 -4.56 -14.18
N GLN A 570 10.23 -3.60 -14.30
CA GLN A 570 10.21 -2.60 -15.35
C GLN A 570 10.77 -1.24 -14.94
N HIS A 571 11.52 -1.17 -13.83
CA HIS A 571 12.06 0.06 -13.26
C HIS A 571 12.79 0.92 -14.30
N GLY A 572 13.82 0.38 -14.92
CA GLY A 572 14.66 1.14 -15.84
C GLY A 572 13.90 1.57 -17.10
N THR A 573 12.99 0.73 -17.60
CA THR A 573 12.14 1.06 -18.75
C THR A 573 11.22 2.24 -18.41
N ALA A 574 10.56 2.22 -17.25
CA ALA A 574 9.65 3.28 -16.82
C ALA A 574 10.39 4.61 -16.59
N VAL A 575 11.57 4.56 -15.95
CA VAL A 575 12.41 5.75 -15.76
C VAL A 575 12.83 6.32 -17.11
N ALA A 576 13.28 5.49 -18.06
CA ALA A 576 13.64 5.95 -19.41
C ALA A 576 12.43 6.55 -20.16
N ASP A 577 11.23 5.96 -20.05
CA ASP A 577 10.00 6.52 -20.66
C ASP A 577 9.75 7.96 -20.18
N VAL A 578 9.96 8.23 -18.90
CA VAL A 578 9.83 9.57 -18.32
C VAL A 578 10.97 10.47 -18.79
N LEU A 579 12.24 10.05 -18.66
CA LEU A 579 13.39 10.88 -18.97
C LEU A 579 13.39 11.35 -20.43
N PHE A 580 12.93 10.52 -21.38
CA PHE A 580 12.91 10.83 -22.80
C PHE A 580 11.53 11.25 -23.35
N GLY A 581 10.53 11.36 -22.50
CA GLY A 581 9.21 11.90 -22.82
C GLY A 581 8.31 10.96 -23.62
N ASP A 582 8.58 9.65 -23.61
CA ASP A 582 7.66 8.62 -24.09
C ASP A 582 6.43 8.51 -23.17
N TYR A 583 6.59 8.92 -21.93
CA TYR A 583 5.52 9.10 -20.96
C TYR A 583 5.63 10.46 -20.27
N ASN A 584 4.52 11.16 -20.12
CA ASN A 584 4.43 12.41 -19.37
C ASN A 584 4.09 12.08 -17.91
N PRO A 585 4.97 12.33 -16.93
CA PRO A 585 4.73 11.98 -15.54
C PRO A 585 3.49 12.67 -14.97
N GLY A 586 2.74 11.95 -14.18
CA GLY A 586 1.51 12.42 -13.50
C GLY A 586 1.36 11.83 -12.09
N GLY A 587 2.42 11.25 -11.54
CA GLY A 587 2.45 10.76 -10.17
C GLY A 587 2.44 11.90 -9.16
N LYS A 588 1.89 11.62 -7.96
CA LYS A 588 1.78 12.57 -6.83
C LYS A 588 2.32 11.94 -5.56
N LEU A 589 2.95 12.72 -4.70
CA LEU A 589 3.51 12.21 -3.43
C LEU A 589 2.41 11.73 -2.48
N PRO A 590 2.43 10.46 -2.05
CA PRO A 590 1.49 9.93 -1.05
C PRO A 590 1.95 10.22 0.39
N VAL A 591 3.07 10.92 0.53
CA VAL A 591 3.70 11.26 1.80
C VAL A 591 4.45 12.57 1.67
N THR A 592 4.42 13.37 2.73
CA THR A 592 5.13 14.65 2.84
C THR A 592 6.65 14.45 2.90
N PHE A 593 7.43 15.22 2.12
CA PHE A 593 8.89 15.21 2.16
C PHE A 593 9.39 16.27 3.13
N PRO A 594 10.09 15.91 4.22
CA PRO A 594 10.67 16.88 5.16
C PRO A 594 11.92 17.56 4.59
N ARG A 595 12.28 18.70 5.14
CA ARG A 595 13.53 19.40 4.83
C ARG A 595 14.74 18.84 5.57
N ALA A 596 14.49 18.27 6.75
CA ALA A 596 15.51 17.67 7.62
C ALA A 596 14.85 16.60 8.50
N THR A 597 15.63 15.65 8.98
CA THR A 597 15.16 14.62 9.94
C THR A 597 14.51 15.23 11.18
N GLY A 598 15.07 16.35 11.70
CA GLY A 598 14.53 17.04 12.88
C GLY A 598 13.16 17.70 12.68
N GLN A 599 12.63 17.75 11.45
CA GLN A 599 11.29 18.27 11.17
C GLN A 599 10.18 17.23 11.42
N ILE A 600 10.54 15.96 11.58
CA ILE A 600 9.60 14.86 11.83
C ILE A 600 9.04 14.96 13.25
N PRO A 601 7.70 14.78 13.46
CA PRO A 601 6.70 14.45 12.45
C PRO A 601 6.24 15.70 11.66
N ILE A 602 6.12 15.53 10.33
CA ILE A 602 5.52 16.53 9.45
C ILE A 602 4.61 15.79 8.45
N TYR A 603 3.33 16.16 8.44
CA TYR A 603 2.32 15.62 7.53
C TYR A 603 1.25 16.68 7.28
N TYR A 604 0.60 16.64 6.12
CA TYR A 604 -0.25 17.74 5.64
C TYR A 604 -1.52 17.93 6.47
N ASN A 605 -2.11 16.87 7.01
CA ASN A 605 -3.37 16.89 7.77
C ASN A 605 -3.17 17.03 9.29
N HIS A 606 -2.19 17.82 9.70
CA HIS A 606 -1.96 18.15 11.10
C HIS A 606 -3.11 19.01 11.67
N ARG A 607 -3.32 18.95 12.99
CA ARG A 607 -4.28 19.82 13.64
C ARG A 607 -3.77 21.25 13.73
N SER A 608 -4.68 22.23 13.68
CA SER A 608 -4.32 23.61 13.99
C SER A 608 -3.93 23.73 15.47
N THR A 609 -2.88 24.49 15.74
CA THR A 609 -2.48 24.83 17.11
C THR A 609 -3.15 26.13 17.56
N GLY A 610 -3.11 26.43 18.86
CA GLY A 610 -3.57 27.73 19.38
C GLY A 610 -2.71 28.91 18.92
N ARG A 611 -1.51 28.64 18.38
CA ARG A 611 -0.58 29.64 17.80
C ARG A 611 0.01 29.11 16.51
N PRO A 612 -0.76 29.12 15.40
CA PRO A 612 -0.28 28.66 14.10
C PRO A 612 1.01 29.36 13.68
N PRO A 613 1.87 28.71 12.86
CA PRO A 613 3.12 29.31 12.41
C PRO A 613 2.90 30.64 11.70
N ASP A 614 3.67 31.66 12.12
CA ASP A 614 3.69 33.01 11.55
C ASP A 614 5.12 33.53 11.56
N SER A 615 5.64 33.99 10.42
CA SER A 615 6.98 34.52 10.28
C SER A 615 7.16 35.86 11.03
N ALA A 616 6.09 36.65 11.15
CA ALA A 616 6.12 37.94 11.79
C ALA A 616 6.02 37.87 13.33
N ASN A 617 5.55 36.75 13.87
CA ASN A 617 5.36 36.55 15.31
C ASN A 617 6.31 35.50 15.85
N HIS A 618 7.19 35.87 16.78
CA HIS A 618 8.13 34.96 17.44
C HIS A 618 7.42 33.84 18.22
N TYR A 619 6.32 34.13 18.87
CA TYR A 619 5.62 33.24 19.80
C TYR A 619 4.60 32.34 19.10
N THR A 620 5.03 31.68 18.00
CA THR A 620 4.22 30.74 17.22
C THR A 620 4.89 29.39 17.07
N SER A 621 4.12 28.36 16.66
CA SER A 621 4.59 26.96 16.55
C SER A 621 5.47 26.78 15.32
N LYS A 622 6.77 27.06 15.45
CA LYS A 622 7.78 26.91 14.39
C LYS A 622 9.17 26.65 14.96
N TYR A 623 10.06 26.11 14.13
CA TYR A 623 11.50 26.05 14.44
C TYR A 623 12.17 27.42 14.20
N LEU A 624 13.28 27.67 14.87
CA LEU A 624 14.06 28.91 14.70
C LEU A 624 14.91 28.88 13.43
N ASP A 625 15.40 27.70 13.06
CA ASP A 625 16.44 27.45 12.08
C ASP A 625 15.93 26.78 10.79
N LEU A 626 14.64 26.40 10.74
CA LEU A 626 14.04 25.72 9.62
C LEU A 626 12.63 26.24 9.32
N PRO A 627 12.26 26.43 8.04
CA PRO A 627 10.86 26.73 7.69
C PRO A 627 9.91 25.66 8.19
N TRP A 628 8.71 26.05 8.64
CA TRP A 628 7.68 25.10 9.09
C TRP A 628 7.02 24.34 7.94
N THR A 629 7.20 24.81 6.70
CA THR A 629 6.68 24.14 5.51
C THR A 629 7.55 22.94 5.12
N PRO A 630 6.98 21.88 4.55
CA PRO A 630 7.77 20.75 4.05
C PRO A 630 8.66 21.13 2.86
N LEU A 631 9.54 20.22 2.47
CA LEU A 631 10.30 20.34 1.21
C LEU A 631 9.37 20.16 0.01
N PHE A 632 8.56 19.10 0.04
CA PHE A 632 7.46 18.87 -0.91
C PHE A 632 6.23 18.39 -0.15
N PRO A 633 5.05 19.00 -0.37
CA PRO A 633 3.84 18.64 0.35
C PRO A 633 3.21 17.35 -0.17
N PHE A 634 2.32 16.76 0.61
CA PHE A 634 1.46 15.66 0.18
C PHE A 634 0.67 16.04 -1.09
N GLY A 635 0.53 15.09 -1.99
CA GLY A 635 -0.16 15.28 -3.27
C GLY A 635 0.64 16.03 -4.34
N TYR A 636 1.85 16.52 -4.02
CA TYR A 636 2.69 17.25 -4.96
C TYR A 636 3.27 16.34 -6.06
N GLY A 637 3.33 16.88 -7.27
CA GLY A 637 3.98 16.27 -8.42
C GLY A 637 3.72 17.10 -9.67
N LEU A 638 4.76 17.32 -10.46
CA LEU A 638 4.74 18.09 -11.71
C LEU A 638 4.44 17.20 -12.91
N SER A 639 4.13 17.85 -14.02
CA SER A 639 3.95 17.24 -15.34
C SER A 639 4.78 17.99 -16.38
N TYR A 640 4.97 17.43 -17.57
CA TYR A 640 5.53 18.12 -18.71
C TYR A 640 4.54 19.10 -19.37
N THR A 641 3.28 19.08 -18.92
CA THR A 641 2.25 20.06 -19.27
C THR A 641 1.81 20.83 -18.03
N THR A 642 0.88 21.76 -18.17
CA THR A 642 0.33 22.56 -17.08
C THR A 642 -1.18 22.42 -17.02
N PHE A 643 -1.74 22.46 -15.82
CA PHE A 643 -3.18 22.38 -15.60
C PHE A 643 -3.66 23.63 -14.86
N ALA A 644 -4.78 24.17 -15.33
CA ALA A 644 -5.45 25.32 -14.71
C ALA A 644 -6.76 24.85 -14.08
N TYR A 645 -6.96 25.20 -12.83
CA TYR A 645 -8.16 24.90 -12.05
C TYR A 645 -9.05 26.14 -11.95
N THR A 646 -10.35 25.98 -12.19
CA THR A 646 -11.32 27.07 -12.11
C THR A 646 -12.67 26.56 -11.62
N ASN A 647 -13.56 27.46 -11.25
CA ASN A 647 -14.97 27.18 -10.98
C ASN A 647 -15.21 26.07 -9.95
N LEU A 648 -14.43 26.06 -8.84
CA LEU A 648 -14.74 25.18 -7.72
C LEU A 648 -16.09 25.61 -7.13
N ARG A 649 -17.05 24.67 -7.08
CA ARG A 649 -18.41 24.93 -6.63
C ARG A 649 -19.02 23.72 -5.95
N ALA A 650 -19.85 23.99 -4.95
CA ALA A 650 -20.76 23.05 -4.32
C ALA A 650 -22.12 23.08 -5.03
N SER A 651 -22.84 21.97 -5.04
CA SER A 651 -24.20 21.88 -5.62
C SER A 651 -25.24 22.71 -4.86
N ALA A 652 -24.96 23.08 -3.61
CA ALA A 652 -25.74 23.98 -2.77
C ALA A 652 -24.82 24.72 -1.82
N ALA A 653 -25.15 25.97 -1.50
CA ALA A 653 -24.43 26.75 -0.48
C ALA A 653 -24.77 26.26 0.95
N THR A 654 -25.92 25.62 1.12
CA THR A 654 -26.40 25.11 2.42
C THR A 654 -27.00 23.73 2.23
N ILE A 655 -26.65 22.79 3.12
CA ILE A 655 -27.21 21.42 3.18
C ILE A 655 -27.58 21.07 4.62
N ARG A 656 -28.38 20.02 4.83
CA ARG A 656 -28.58 19.40 6.15
C ARG A 656 -27.46 18.38 6.42
N ALA A 657 -27.19 18.10 7.67
CA ALA A 657 -26.11 17.19 8.10
C ALA A 657 -26.11 15.79 7.46
N GLY A 658 -27.27 15.31 7.00
CA GLY A 658 -27.39 13.99 6.33
C GLY A 658 -27.47 14.04 4.80
N ASP A 659 -27.55 15.23 4.21
CA ASP A 659 -27.76 15.36 2.77
C ASP A 659 -26.45 15.12 1.99
N PRO A 660 -26.53 14.50 0.80
CA PRO A 660 -25.37 14.37 -0.07
C PRO A 660 -25.00 15.73 -0.70
N LEU A 661 -23.71 15.99 -0.82
CA LEU A 661 -23.16 17.16 -1.49
C LEU A 661 -22.44 16.74 -2.76
N VAL A 662 -22.60 17.50 -3.85
CA VAL A 662 -21.79 17.34 -5.06
C VAL A 662 -20.83 18.52 -5.17
N VAL A 663 -19.53 18.24 -5.22
CA VAL A 663 -18.48 19.25 -5.41
C VAL A 663 -17.91 19.08 -6.81
N SER A 664 -17.79 20.18 -7.56
CA SER A 664 -17.28 20.17 -8.94
C SER A 664 -16.20 21.21 -9.12
N VAL A 665 -15.19 20.88 -9.92
CA VAL A 665 -14.12 21.80 -10.33
C VAL A 665 -13.82 21.60 -11.82
N ASP A 666 -13.56 22.66 -12.54
CA ASP A 666 -13.18 22.60 -13.94
C ASP A 666 -11.65 22.58 -14.05
N VAL A 667 -11.09 21.59 -14.75
CA VAL A 667 -9.67 21.40 -14.96
C VAL A 667 -9.36 21.47 -16.44
N ARG A 668 -8.44 22.36 -16.82
CA ARG A 668 -8.01 22.54 -18.22
C ARG A 668 -6.52 22.23 -18.33
N ASN A 669 -6.17 21.44 -19.34
CA ASN A 669 -4.77 21.35 -19.78
C ASN A 669 -4.41 22.63 -20.54
N SER A 670 -3.63 23.50 -19.90
CA SER A 670 -3.20 24.80 -20.45
C SER A 670 -1.86 24.74 -21.20
N GLY A 671 -1.21 23.57 -21.23
CA GLY A 671 0.04 23.37 -21.96
C GLY A 671 -0.15 22.77 -23.35
N ASP A 672 0.95 22.32 -23.93
CA ASP A 672 1.07 21.87 -25.33
C ASP A 672 1.14 20.36 -25.51
N ARG A 673 1.07 19.59 -24.44
CA ARG A 673 1.19 18.12 -24.41
C ARG A 673 0.02 17.50 -23.65
N ALA A 674 -0.44 16.33 -24.10
CA ALA A 674 -1.40 15.55 -23.32
C ALA A 674 -0.74 15.06 -22.02
N GLY A 675 -1.52 14.99 -20.93
CA GLY A 675 -1.01 14.55 -19.65
C GLY A 675 -2.12 14.12 -18.69
N ASP A 676 -1.68 13.37 -17.70
CA ASP A 676 -2.52 12.97 -16.59
C ASP A 676 -2.43 14.00 -15.45
N GLU A 677 -3.56 14.28 -14.85
CA GLU A 677 -3.66 15.07 -13.62
C GLU A 677 -4.45 14.32 -12.56
N VAL A 678 -4.02 14.45 -11.30
CA VAL A 678 -4.76 13.95 -10.14
C VAL A 678 -5.44 15.10 -9.44
N VAL A 679 -6.73 15.23 -9.67
CA VAL A 679 -7.58 16.23 -9.01
C VAL A 679 -7.88 15.77 -7.61
N GLN A 680 -7.47 16.55 -6.61
CA GLN A 680 -7.57 16.23 -5.19
C GLN A 680 -8.61 17.13 -4.52
N LEU A 681 -9.51 16.54 -3.73
CA LEU A 681 -10.52 17.25 -2.94
C LEU A 681 -10.21 17.08 -1.46
N TYR A 682 -10.05 18.20 -0.77
CA TYR A 682 -9.88 18.24 0.69
C TYR A 682 -11.06 18.98 1.33
N ILE A 683 -11.35 18.64 2.58
CA ILE A 683 -12.40 19.28 3.38
C ILE A 683 -11.84 19.65 4.75
N ARG A 684 -12.29 20.78 5.28
CA ARG A 684 -12.08 21.22 6.66
C ARG A 684 -13.42 21.61 7.28
N ASP A 685 -13.67 21.13 8.49
CA ASP A 685 -14.66 21.71 9.39
C ASP A 685 -14.03 22.93 10.03
N ASP A 686 -14.61 24.12 9.79
CA ASP A 686 -13.99 25.38 10.21
C ASP A 686 -14.10 25.58 11.72
N VAL A 687 -15.17 25.07 12.36
CA VAL A 687 -15.39 25.16 13.80
C VAL A 687 -16.10 23.91 14.31
N ALA A 688 -15.34 22.97 14.85
CA ALA A 688 -15.82 21.72 15.41
C ALA A 688 -15.77 21.66 16.93
N SER A 689 -16.45 20.68 17.53
CA SER A 689 -16.43 20.44 18.99
C SER A 689 -15.06 20.00 19.52
N VAL A 690 -14.14 19.59 18.63
CA VAL A 690 -12.76 19.18 18.88
C VAL A 690 -11.83 19.78 17.84
N ALA A 691 -10.51 19.83 18.11
CA ALA A 691 -9.55 20.30 17.13
C ALA A 691 -9.40 19.30 15.98
N GLU A 692 -9.79 19.73 14.78
CA GLU A 692 -9.75 18.94 13.55
C GLU A 692 -8.50 19.27 12.71
N PRO A 693 -8.16 18.41 11.71
CA PRO A 693 -7.10 18.70 10.75
C PRO A 693 -7.34 20.00 9.98
N VAL A 694 -6.25 20.74 9.68
CA VAL A 694 -6.28 21.95 8.84
C VAL A 694 -6.91 21.70 7.46
N LYS A 695 -6.87 20.48 6.98
CA LYS A 695 -7.62 19.91 5.85
C LYS A 695 -7.42 18.39 5.82
N ALA A 696 -8.37 17.65 5.28
CA ALA A 696 -8.28 16.19 5.10
C ALA A 696 -8.72 15.80 3.69
N LEU A 697 -7.96 14.93 3.02
CA LEU A 697 -8.33 14.38 1.72
C LEU A 697 -9.65 13.60 1.85
N LYS A 698 -10.60 13.89 0.97
CA LYS A 698 -11.93 13.24 0.92
C LYS A 698 -12.31 12.77 -0.48
N GLY A 699 -11.42 12.97 -1.45
CA GLY A 699 -11.61 12.47 -2.79
C GLY A 699 -10.43 12.78 -3.70
N PHE A 700 -10.23 11.94 -4.68
CA PHE A 700 -9.29 12.18 -5.77
C PHE A 700 -9.78 11.54 -7.07
N ARG A 701 -9.34 12.09 -8.21
CA ARG A 701 -9.63 11.56 -9.55
C ARG A 701 -8.42 11.77 -10.45
N ARG A 702 -7.90 10.68 -11.00
CA ARG A 702 -6.92 10.74 -12.08
C ARG A 702 -7.66 10.92 -13.40
N ILE A 703 -7.27 11.93 -14.19
CA ILE A 703 -7.86 12.25 -15.50
C ILE A 703 -6.76 12.50 -16.53
N THR A 704 -6.99 12.10 -17.76
CA THR A 704 -6.10 12.41 -18.89
C THR A 704 -6.74 13.51 -19.73
N LEU A 705 -6.01 14.60 -20.00
CA LEU A 705 -6.46 15.73 -20.81
C LEU A 705 -5.51 16.01 -21.98
N LYS A 706 -6.10 16.23 -23.16
CA LYS A 706 -5.39 16.73 -24.34
C LYS A 706 -5.07 18.22 -24.17
N PRO A 707 -4.09 18.78 -24.95
CA PRO A 707 -3.85 20.21 -24.97
C PRO A 707 -5.15 21.01 -25.23
N GLY A 708 -5.41 22.00 -24.38
CA GLY A 708 -6.59 22.85 -24.47
C GLY A 708 -7.90 22.21 -23.97
N GLU A 709 -7.94 20.90 -23.71
CA GLU A 709 -9.14 20.22 -23.18
C GLU A 709 -9.46 20.70 -21.78
N THR A 710 -10.76 20.94 -21.55
CA THR A 710 -11.32 21.24 -20.22
C THR A 710 -12.28 20.12 -19.83
N ARG A 711 -12.19 19.67 -18.56
CA ARG A 711 -13.11 18.67 -18.00
C ARG A 711 -13.60 19.10 -16.63
N THR A 712 -14.90 18.99 -16.40
CA THR A 712 -15.46 19.13 -15.08
C THR A 712 -15.30 17.82 -14.31
N VAL A 713 -14.56 17.87 -13.18
CA VAL A 713 -14.40 16.75 -12.26
C VAL A 713 -15.39 16.91 -11.12
N THR A 714 -16.09 15.84 -10.80
CA THR A 714 -17.17 15.83 -9.82
C THR A 714 -16.90 14.81 -8.72
N PHE A 715 -17.11 15.24 -7.47
CA PHE A 715 -17.03 14.42 -6.26
C PHE A 715 -18.40 14.36 -5.59
N ARG A 716 -18.84 13.16 -5.23
CA ARG A 716 -20.02 12.95 -4.40
C ARG A 716 -19.57 12.77 -2.95
N ILE A 717 -19.99 13.68 -2.10
CA ILE A 717 -19.64 13.75 -0.68
C ILE A 717 -20.84 13.31 0.12
N GLY A 718 -20.72 12.18 0.80
CA GLY A 718 -21.71 11.74 1.79
C GLY A 718 -21.37 12.25 3.18
N PRO A 719 -22.27 12.04 4.15
CA PRO A 719 -22.05 12.47 5.53
C PRO A 719 -20.79 11.88 6.17
N ASP A 720 -20.37 10.68 5.75
CA ASP A 720 -19.13 10.07 6.23
C ASP A 720 -17.86 10.91 5.97
N ALA A 721 -17.83 11.69 4.89
CA ALA A 721 -16.68 12.54 4.56
C ALA A 721 -16.64 13.84 5.38
N LEU A 722 -17.78 14.26 5.95
CA LEU A 722 -17.92 15.43 6.82
C LEU A 722 -17.85 15.07 8.31
N ALA A 723 -17.77 13.75 8.62
CA ALA A 723 -17.86 13.26 9.99
C ALA A 723 -16.53 13.36 10.74
N LEU A 724 -16.66 13.66 12.02
CA LEU A 724 -15.60 13.63 13.05
C LEU A 724 -16.00 12.74 14.23
N TYR A 725 -15.07 12.45 15.13
CA TYR A 725 -15.36 11.87 16.44
C TYR A 725 -15.48 12.98 17.47
N ASP A 726 -16.67 13.19 18.05
CA ASP A 726 -16.94 14.22 19.04
C ASP A 726 -16.24 13.96 20.40
N ARG A 727 -16.45 14.82 21.39
CA ARG A 727 -15.87 14.67 22.75
C ARG A 727 -16.29 13.40 23.45
N ARG A 728 -17.36 12.74 23.01
CA ARG A 728 -17.87 11.45 23.53
C ARG A 728 -17.47 10.26 22.68
N MET A 729 -16.59 10.48 21.70
CA MET A 729 -16.16 9.46 20.73
C MET A 729 -17.34 8.86 19.93
N ARG A 730 -18.40 9.64 19.69
CA ARG A 730 -19.45 9.33 18.72
C ARG A 730 -18.99 9.83 17.35
N ARG A 731 -19.28 9.08 16.31
CA ARG A 731 -19.05 9.56 14.95
C ARG A 731 -20.22 10.41 14.51
N VAL A 732 -19.98 11.71 14.29
CA VAL A 732 -21.04 12.71 14.08
C VAL A 732 -20.71 13.63 12.91
N VAL A 733 -21.76 14.21 12.28
CA VAL A 733 -21.66 15.42 11.45
C VAL A 733 -22.26 16.57 12.25
N GLU A 734 -21.45 17.57 12.55
CA GLU A 734 -21.88 18.76 13.30
C GLU A 734 -22.37 19.86 12.33
N PRO A 735 -23.34 20.69 12.71
CA PRO A 735 -23.70 21.87 11.94
C PRO A 735 -22.57 22.90 12.03
N GLY A 736 -22.29 23.59 10.93
CA GLY A 736 -21.21 24.58 10.83
C GLY A 736 -20.81 24.85 9.39
N THR A 737 -19.85 25.75 9.21
CA THR A 737 -19.27 26.04 7.90
C THR A 737 -18.11 25.07 7.60
N PHE A 738 -18.15 24.48 6.42
CA PHE A 738 -17.07 23.65 5.90
C PHE A 738 -16.37 24.34 4.75
N THR A 739 -15.04 24.37 4.78
CA THR A 739 -14.23 24.82 3.65
C THR A 739 -13.85 23.62 2.77
N LEU A 740 -14.16 23.75 1.49
CA LEU A 740 -13.82 22.80 0.43
C LEU A 740 -12.58 23.30 -0.31
N PHE A 741 -11.61 22.42 -0.55
CA PHE A 741 -10.39 22.72 -1.30
C PHE A 741 -10.26 21.76 -2.45
N ALA A 742 -9.98 22.24 -3.67
CA ALA A 742 -9.66 21.36 -4.80
C ALA A 742 -8.46 21.88 -5.57
N GLY A 743 -7.52 21.00 -5.87
CA GLY A 743 -6.29 21.42 -6.54
C GLY A 743 -5.34 20.27 -6.88
N THR A 744 -4.10 20.65 -7.17
CA THR A 744 -3.03 19.76 -7.64
C THR A 744 -2.27 19.07 -6.51
N SER A 745 -2.36 19.61 -5.28
CA SER A 745 -1.69 19.10 -4.07
C SER A 745 -2.41 19.60 -2.82
N SER A 746 -1.91 19.28 -1.64
CA SER A 746 -2.44 19.82 -0.37
C SER A 746 -2.22 21.33 -0.22
N ASP A 747 -1.29 21.94 -0.93
CA ASP A 747 -0.92 23.36 -0.81
C ASP A 747 -1.44 24.23 -1.97
N ASP A 748 -1.54 23.68 -3.17
CA ASP A 748 -2.01 24.41 -4.37
C ASP A 748 -3.48 24.07 -4.64
N VAL A 749 -4.39 24.89 -4.08
CA VAL A 749 -5.84 24.62 -4.07
C VAL A 749 -6.68 25.87 -4.28
N LEU A 750 -7.83 25.70 -4.94
CA LEU A 750 -8.96 26.63 -4.90
C LEU A 750 -9.80 26.36 -3.64
N THR A 751 -10.56 27.37 -3.20
CA THR A 751 -11.44 27.28 -2.03
C THR A 751 -12.91 27.61 -2.35
N ALA A 752 -13.83 26.92 -1.70
CA ALA A 752 -15.24 27.20 -1.66
C ALA A 752 -15.81 26.82 -0.28
N HIS A 753 -17.02 27.28 0.03
CA HIS A 753 -17.64 27.02 1.34
C HIS A 753 -19.02 26.38 1.17
N VAL A 754 -19.43 25.61 2.20
CA VAL A 754 -20.76 25.08 2.34
C VAL A 754 -21.16 25.11 3.81
N ASP A 755 -22.40 25.52 4.09
CA ASP A 755 -22.96 25.51 5.44
C ASP A 755 -23.77 24.24 5.67
N VAL A 756 -23.45 23.51 6.71
CA VAL A 756 -24.23 22.37 7.21
C VAL A 756 -25.16 22.85 8.30
N THR A 757 -26.46 22.59 8.15
CA THR A 757 -27.49 23.09 9.08
C THR A 757 -28.28 21.94 9.72
N GLY A 758 -29.07 22.26 10.74
CA GLY A 758 -29.85 21.31 11.51
C GLY A 758 -29.16 20.83 12.77
N ASP A 759 -29.64 19.73 13.33
CA ASP A 759 -29.06 19.12 14.51
C ASP A 759 -27.85 18.25 14.15
N THR A 760 -26.97 18.02 15.12
CA THR A 760 -25.85 17.06 14.99
C THR A 760 -26.35 15.67 14.60
N LEU A 761 -25.93 15.18 13.45
CA LEU A 761 -26.25 13.84 12.97
C LEU A 761 -25.29 12.82 13.57
N VAL A 762 -25.80 11.83 14.29
CA VAL A 762 -25.01 10.73 14.83
C VAL A 762 -24.99 9.58 13.81
N LEU A 763 -23.82 9.31 13.23
CA LEU A 763 -23.62 8.23 12.24
C LEU A 763 -23.31 6.90 12.93
N ALA A 764 -22.59 6.94 14.07
CA ALA A 764 -22.29 5.76 14.85
C ALA A 764 -22.25 6.08 16.35
N PRO A 765 -22.63 5.10 17.21
CA PRO A 765 -22.54 5.25 18.66
C PRO A 765 -21.07 5.45 19.11
N PRO A 766 -20.86 5.77 20.38
CA PRO A 766 -19.51 5.86 20.92
C PRO A 766 -18.67 4.62 20.58
N THR A 767 -17.39 4.83 20.37
CA THR A 767 -16.43 3.73 20.19
C THR A 767 -16.40 2.82 21.42
N PRO A 768 -16.10 1.52 21.25
CA PRO A 768 -15.77 0.67 22.39
C PRO A 768 -14.67 1.36 23.20
N ARG A 769 -14.83 1.44 24.52
CA ARG A 769 -13.80 2.08 25.37
C ARG A 769 -12.50 1.30 25.28
N PHE A 770 -11.41 2.02 25.02
CA PHE A 770 -10.06 1.48 25.13
C PHE A 770 -9.82 1.04 26.59
N ARG A 771 -9.60 -0.26 26.83
CA ARG A 771 -9.42 -0.86 28.15
C ARG A 771 -8.07 -1.53 28.25
#